data_4e4ca7d8ead0a21c3b0a579ce938e4c2
#
_entry.id   4e4ca7d8ead0a21c3b0a579ce938e4c2
#
_cell.length_a   1.000
_cell.length_b   1.000
_cell.length_c   1.000
_cell.angle_alpha   90.00
_cell.angle_beta   90.00
_cell.angle_gamma   90.00
#
_symmetry.space_group_name_H-M   'P 1'
#
loop_
_entity.id
_entity.type
_entity.pdbx_description
1 polymer ?
#
loop_
_entity_poly.entity_id
_entity_poly.type
_entity_poly.pdbx_seq_one_letter_code
_entity_poly.pdbx_strand_id
1 'polypeptide(L)'
;MDCKRKRLLKSAVALLSIGILVLIVAATDSPIRSRYPEDDMGRDSLAARKKAQLEAARQFNVFHQFQFTDKLKESGITFTYHAVDDITKHMRMGHYDHGSAVAVADVDGDGLYDIYFANQVGGNELWKNLGGGKFRNITQEAGVGLPDRISVGAAFADIDNDGSQDLFVTTVRGGNVLFKNDGHGHFKDITQEAGLGLVAHSSGAFFFDYDNDGLVDLLVCNVGKYTYDEKGPDGEYVGIPNAFDGHLHPDRYEYPVLYKNMGRHRFKDVTAEVGLNPHGWCGEASFSDVNGDGWPDIFFLNMQGHSHYYENEGGKKIVEKTEQYFPKTPWGAMGIKFFDYDNDGRMDLFIVDMHSDMSQEPGPENEKLKSNIAWTDSYIQGTKSDFIWGNALYHNLGNGKFEEVSDRMGVETYWPWGPSVGDLNADGWDDIFIASGMSYPYRYGINSLLLNDHGKKFLDAEFVLGVEPRKNLYTPWFEIDCSDPQERQAQEKLNSKVCVGETGKSIVMAPRSSRSSVIFDLDNDGDLDIVTNDFNSEPQVLVSDLAQRKQIHWLKIVLVGTSSNRNGLGATVRVRSGGQTYTKYNDGKSGYLAQSVLPLYFGLGDALKIDRVEVDWPSRRKQVLTTGIEENQTLRITEPQ
;
A
#
# COMPACT_ATOMS: atom_id res chain seq x y z
N MET A 1 -1.85 -79.80 -31.60
CA MET A 1 -2.19 -78.54 -32.28
C MET A 1 -2.78 -77.50 -31.32
N ASP A 2 -2.77 -77.71 -30.01
CA ASP A 2 -3.49 -76.82 -29.06
C ASP A 2 -2.59 -75.86 -28.20
N CYS A 3 -1.31 -76.05 -28.26
CA CYS A 3 -0.41 -75.24 -27.45
C CYS A 3 0.05 -73.95 -28.13
N LYS A 4 0.00 -73.83 -29.44
CA LYS A 4 0.37 -72.63 -30.20
C LYS A 4 -0.77 -71.55 -30.25
N ARG A 5 -2.04 -72.01 -30.22
CA ARG A 5 -3.19 -71.10 -30.22
C ARG A 5 -3.36 -70.32 -28.87
N LYS A 6 -3.03 -70.96 -27.73
CA LYS A 6 -3.13 -70.33 -26.43
C LYS A 6 -2.04 -69.26 -26.19
N ARG A 7 -0.88 -69.40 -26.85
CA ARG A 7 0.20 -68.36 -26.75
C ARG A 7 -0.10 -67.11 -27.60
N LEU A 8 -0.71 -67.28 -28.75
CA LEU A 8 -1.10 -66.16 -29.62
C LEU A 8 -2.26 -65.34 -29.04
N LEU A 9 -3.21 -65.98 -28.34
CA LEU A 9 -4.29 -65.27 -27.69
C LEU A 9 -3.83 -64.48 -26.46
N LYS A 10 -2.87 -65.02 -25.70
CA LYS A 10 -2.29 -64.27 -24.54
C LYS A 10 -1.44 -63.09 -24.98
N SER A 11 -0.73 -63.16 -26.07
CA SER A 11 0.04 -62.05 -26.64
C SER A 11 -0.85 -60.95 -27.24
N ALA A 12 -1.99 -61.34 -27.88
CA ALA A 12 -2.94 -60.36 -28.41
C ALA A 12 -3.70 -59.61 -27.32
N VAL A 13 -4.07 -60.29 -26.23
CA VAL A 13 -4.74 -59.65 -25.09
C VAL A 13 -3.77 -58.75 -24.31
N ALA A 14 -2.49 -59.12 -24.18
CA ALA A 14 -1.49 -58.29 -23.53
C ALA A 14 -1.15 -57.03 -24.36
N LEU A 15 -1.10 -57.14 -25.68
CA LEU A 15 -0.88 -56.00 -26.60
C LEU A 15 -2.11 -55.08 -26.66
N LEU A 16 -3.35 -55.62 -26.57
CA LEU A 16 -4.55 -54.79 -26.48
C LEU A 16 -4.65 -54.06 -25.14
N SER A 17 -4.27 -54.72 -24.05
CA SER A 17 -4.27 -54.10 -22.71
C SER A 17 -3.21 -52.99 -22.55
N ILE A 18 -2.04 -53.16 -23.19
CA ILE A 18 -0.99 -52.13 -23.21
C ILE A 18 -1.39 -50.98 -24.15
N GLY A 19 -2.02 -51.26 -25.28
CA GLY A 19 -2.54 -50.26 -26.20
C GLY A 19 -3.67 -49.41 -25.60
N ILE A 20 -4.56 -50.03 -24.81
CA ILE A 20 -5.64 -49.33 -24.10
C ILE A 20 -5.07 -48.57 -22.90
N LEU A 21 -4.05 -49.08 -22.19
CA LEU A 21 -3.41 -48.36 -21.10
C LEU A 21 -2.59 -47.17 -21.58
N VAL A 22 -1.95 -47.26 -22.76
CA VAL A 22 -1.22 -46.14 -23.38
C VAL A 22 -2.19 -45.11 -23.97
N LEU A 23 -3.38 -45.52 -24.44
CA LEU A 23 -4.40 -44.57 -24.89
C LEU A 23 -5.15 -43.87 -23.74
N ILE A 24 -5.21 -44.49 -22.55
CA ILE A 24 -5.80 -43.84 -21.35
C ILE A 24 -4.79 -42.90 -20.67
N VAL A 25 -3.49 -43.14 -20.83
CA VAL A 25 -2.44 -42.22 -20.28
C VAL A 25 -2.14 -41.06 -21.24
N ALA A 26 -2.54 -41.14 -22.50
CA ALA A 26 -2.38 -40.05 -23.49
C ALA A 26 -3.59 -39.07 -23.53
N ALA A 27 -4.56 -39.22 -22.62
CA ALA A 27 -5.74 -38.34 -22.54
C ALA A 27 -5.69 -37.41 -21.31
N THR A 28 -4.50 -37.09 -20.84
CA THR A 28 -4.37 -36.11 -19.75
C THR A 28 -3.42 -35.00 -20.15
N ASP A 29 -3.95 -33.82 -20.02
CA ASP A 29 -3.34 -32.51 -19.95
C ASP A 29 -2.80 -31.93 -21.26
N SER A 30 -3.72 -31.51 -22.12
CA SER A 30 -3.39 -30.31 -22.90
C SER A 30 -3.08 -29.19 -21.92
N PRO A 31 -1.92 -28.53 -22.05
CA PRO A 31 -1.60 -27.46 -21.12
C PRO A 31 -2.72 -26.42 -21.15
N ILE A 32 -3.17 -25.98 -19.95
CA ILE A 32 -4.19 -24.94 -19.83
C ILE A 32 -3.69 -23.73 -20.60
N ARG A 33 -4.50 -23.24 -21.54
CA ARG A 33 -4.10 -22.13 -22.41
C ARG A 33 -4.27 -20.81 -21.68
N SER A 34 -3.25 -19.96 -21.73
CA SER A 34 -3.37 -18.56 -21.30
C SER A 34 -4.11 -17.75 -22.35
N ARG A 35 -5.09 -16.94 -21.91
CA ARG A 35 -5.86 -16.04 -22.76
C ARG A 35 -5.62 -14.62 -22.36
N TYR A 36 -5.14 -13.85 -23.30
CA TYR A 36 -4.89 -12.43 -23.11
C TYR A 36 -6.13 -11.62 -23.55
N PRO A 37 -6.38 -10.46 -22.95
CA PRO A 37 -7.41 -9.55 -23.42
C PRO A 37 -7.24 -9.24 -24.91
N GLU A 38 -8.34 -9.18 -25.66
CA GLU A 38 -8.31 -8.86 -27.10
C GLU A 38 -7.90 -7.40 -27.34
N ASP A 39 -8.33 -6.51 -26.44
CA ASP A 39 -7.96 -5.09 -26.49
C ASP A 39 -6.54 -4.91 -25.97
N ASP A 40 -5.88 -3.88 -26.43
CA ASP A 40 -4.49 -3.53 -26.05
C ASP A 40 -4.29 -3.30 -24.56
N MET A 41 -5.34 -2.94 -23.83
CA MET A 41 -5.32 -2.66 -22.40
C MET A 41 -4.28 -1.59 -22.02
N GLY A 42 -4.03 -0.64 -22.89
CA GLY A 42 -3.12 0.49 -22.69
C GLY A 42 -1.63 0.23 -23.02
N ARG A 43 -1.24 -0.96 -23.46
CA ARG A 43 0.17 -1.31 -23.75
C ARG A 43 0.77 -0.53 -24.91
N ASP A 44 0.00 -0.29 -25.96
CA ASP A 44 0.48 0.41 -27.16
C ASP A 44 0.89 1.85 -26.83
N SER A 45 0.31 2.44 -25.78
CA SER A 45 0.69 3.75 -25.28
C SER A 45 2.02 3.81 -24.56
N LEU A 46 2.54 2.70 -24.01
CA LEU A 46 3.74 2.68 -23.16
C LEU A 46 4.99 3.19 -23.88
N ALA A 47 5.17 2.81 -25.14
CA ALA A 47 6.31 3.28 -25.95
C ALA A 47 6.25 4.79 -26.21
N ALA A 48 5.05 5.32 -26.49
CA ALA A 48 4.85 6.75 -26.71
C ALA A 48 5.06 7.54 -25.41
N ARG A 49 4.55 7.02 -24.27
CA ARG A 49 4.78 7.62 -22.94
C ARG A 49 6.26 7.68 -22.58
N LYS A 50 6.98 6.56 -22.74
CA LYS A 50 8.43 6.51 -22.53
C LYS A 50 9.15 7.57 -23.36
N LYS A 51 8.81 7.67 -24.65
CA LYS A 51 9.42 8.67 -25.53
C LYS A 51 9.13 10.09 -25.04
N ALA A 52 7.89 10.39 -24.70
CA ALA A 52 7.48 11.72 -24.20
C ALA A 52 8.21 12.09 -22.90
N GLN A 53 8.29 11.18 -21.94
CA GLN A 53 9.01 11.43 -20.69
C GLN A 53 10.52 11.64 -20.91
N LEU A 54 11.16 10.82 -21.73
CA LEU A 54 12.59 11.00 -22.06
C LEU A 54 12.88 12.32 -22.78
N GLU A 55 11.92 12.85 -23.54
CA GLU A 55 12.03 14.18 -24.13
C GLU A 55 11.84 15.27 -23.07
N ALA A 56 10.85 15.15 -22.19
CA ALA A 56 10.59 16.07 -21.09
C ALA A 56 11.74 16.12 -20.07
N ALA A 57 12.36 14.98 -19.79
CA ALA A 57 13.46 14.84 -18.83
C ALA A 57 14.70 15.67 -19.21
N ARG A 58 14.87 16.03 -20.50
CA ARG A 58 15.95 16.93 -20.94
C ARG A 58 15.85 18.34 -20.34
N GLN A 59 14.69 18.70 -19.81
CA GLN A 59 14.41 19.99 -19.18
C GLN A 59 14.33 19.92 -17.66
N PHE A 60 14.55 18.74 -17.08
CA PHE A 60 14.51 18.56 -15.62
C PHE A 60 15.70 19.28 -14.98
N ASN A 61 15.42 20.05 -13.93
CA ASN A 61 16.44 20.74 -13.14
C ASN A 61 16.89 19.92 -11.91
N VAL A 62 16.32 18.74 -11.73
CA VAL A 62 16.65 17.80 -10.66
C VAL A 62 17.51 16.67 -11.20
N PHE A 63 18.31 16.04 -10.34
CA PHE A 63 19.12 14.90 -10.74
C PHE A 63 18.22 13.69 -11.03
N HIS A 64 18.38 13.12 -12.23
CA HIS A 64 17.57 11.99 -12.72
C HIS A 64 18.41 11.01 -13.57
N GLN A 65 19.73 11.01 -13.42
CA GLN A 65 20.67 10.18 -14.21
C GLN A 65 21.06 8.92 -13.45
N PHE A 66 20.07 8.26 -12.86
CA PHE A 66 20.19 6.98 -12.19
C PHE A 66 19.02 6.07 -12.60
N GLN A 67 19.04 4.81 -12.21
CA GLN A 67 18.02 3.83 -12.61
C GLN A 67 17.64 2.92 -11.45
N PHE A 68 16.37 2.62 -11.38
CA PHE A 68 15.86 1.49 -10.62
C PHE A 68 15.96 0.21 -11.47
N THR A 69 16.39 -0.87 -10.86
CA THR A 69 16.44 -2.19 -11.47
C THR A 69 15.68 -3.18 -10.61
N ASP A 70 14.70 -3.88 -11.20
CA ASP A 70 13.99 -4.93 -10.49
C ASP A 70 14.92 -6.12 -10.22
N LYS A 71 15.29 -6.31 -8.95
CA LYS A 71 16.17 -7.33 -8.39
C LYS A 71 15.43 -8.44 -7.67
N LEU A 72 14.14 -8.61 -7.91
CA LEU A 72 13.34 -9.64 -7.23
C LEU A 72 14.02 -11.02 -7.25
N LYS A 73 14.50 -11.45 -8.41
CA LYS A 73 15.17 -12.75 -8.55
C LYS A 73 16.46 -12.82 -7.73
N GLU A 74 17.24 -11.77 -7.75
CA GLU A 74 18.50 -11.67 -7.02
C GLU A 74 18.28 -11.54 -5.51
N SER A 75 17.16 -10.96 -5.08
CA SER A 75 16.83 -10.81 -3.66
C SER A 75 16.52 -12.15 -2.97
N GLY A 76 16.10 -13.15 -3.73
CA GLY A 76 15.66 -14.44 -3.21
C GLY A 76 14.22 -14.47 -2.73
N ILE A 77 13.49 -13.35 -2.80
CA ILE A 77 12.06 -13.29 -2.48
C ILE A 77 11.28 -14.07 -3.53
N THR A 78 10.42 -14.99 -3.08
CA THR A 78 9.55 -15.82 -3.92
C THR A 78 8.07 -15.65 -3.59
N PHE A 79 7.75 -14.61 -2.84
CA PHE A 79 6.37 -14.25 -2.50
C PHE A 79 5.54 -14.00 -3.75
N THR A 80 4.29 -14.42 -3.71
CA THR A 80 3.28 -14.07 -4.72
C THR A 80 2.00 -13.73 -3.99
N TYR A 81 1.47 -12.55 -4.24
CA TYR A 81 0.17 -12.16 -3.72
C TYR A 81 -0.94 -12.89 -4.45
N HIS A 82 -1.90 -13.41 -3.71
CA HIS A 82 -3.10 -14.03 -4.23
C HIS A 82 -4.33 -13.36 -3.63
N ALA A 83 -5.12 -12.71 -4.48
CA ALA A 83 -6.42 -12.16 -4.09
C ALA A 83 -7.47 -13.27 -4.00
N VAL A 84 -8.51 -13.01 -3.22
CA VAL A 84 -9.74 -13.80 -3.27
C VAL A 84 -10.35 -13.65 -4.66
N ASP A 85 -10.62 -14.78 -5.34
CA ASP A 85 -11.25 -14.80 -6.66
C ASP A 85 -12.77 -14.64 -6.54
N ASP A 86 -13.22 -13.43 -6.27
CA ASP A 86 -14.63 -13.07 -6.25
C ASP A 86 -15.10 -12.35 -7.54
N ILE A 87 -14.14 -11.89 -8.36
CA ILE A 87 -14.41 -11.30 -9.68
C ILE A 87 -14.92 -12.36 -10.64
N THR A 88 -14.66 -13.58 -10.33
CA THR A 88 -15.06 -14.80 -11.01
C THR A 88 -15.73 -14.60 -12.38
N LYS A 89 -15.77 -15.61 -13.14
CA LYS A 89 -16.56 -15.93 -14.35
C LYS A 89 -17.83 -15.09 -14.62
N HIS A 90 -18.24 -14.26 -13.70
CA HIS A 90 -19.41 -13.38 -13.76
C HIS A 90 -19.08 -11.89 -13.94
N MET A 91 -17.80 -11.53 -14.07
CA MET A 91 -17.32 -10.14 -14.25
C MET A 91 -17.99 -9.16 -13.28
N ARG A 92 -18.12 -9.55 -12.02
CA ARG A 92 -18.54 -8.63 -10.96
C ARG A 92 -17.34 -7.77 -10.56
N MET A 93 -17.62 -6.57 -10.10
CA MET A 93 -16.58 -5.73 -9.51
C MET A 93 -16.00 -6.46 -8.30
N GLY A 94 -14.67 -6.52 -8.16
CA GLY A 94 -14.01 -7.25 -7.09
C GLY A 94 -14.31 -6.65 -5.73
N HIS A 95 -14.87 -7.45 -4.84
CA HIS A 95 -15.15 -7.01 -3.47
C HIS A 95 -13.88 -7.00 -2.62
N TYR A 96 -12.88 -7.76 -3.03
CA TYR A 96 -11.60 -7.94 -2.33
C TYR A 96 -10.45 -7.21 -3.03
N ASP A 97 -10.74 -6.17 -3.82
CA ASP A 97 -9.73 -5.41 -4.57
C ASP A 97 -8.74 -4.64 -3.68
N HIS A 98 -9.09 -4.35 -2.44
CA HIS A 98 -8.26 -3.65 -1.47
C HIS A 98 -7.48 -4.63 -0.60
N GLY A 99 -6.30 -4.22 -0.17
CA GLY A 99 -5.37 -5.05 0.60
C GLY A 99 -3.96 -4.93 0.05
N SER A 100 -3.20 -6.02 0.12
CA SER A 100 -1.80 -6.08 -0.36
C SER A 100 -0.86 -5.14 0.38
N ALA A 101 -1.03 -4.95 1.70
CA ALA A 101 -0.09 -4.17 2.48
C ALA A 101 1.33 -4.76 2.40
N VAL A 102 2.33 -3.88 2.39
CA VAL A 102 3.74 -4.22 2.62
C VAL A 102 4.29 -3.32 3.70
N ALA A 103 4.74 -3.91 4.81
CA ALA A 103 5.27 -3.20 5.97
C ALA A 103 6.69 -3.66 6.31
N VAL A 104 7.49 -2.76 6.87
CA VAL A 104 8.93 -2.99 7.11
C VAL A 104 9.30 -2.61 8.53
N ALA A 105 10.08 -3.48 9.18
CA ALA A 105 10.68 -3.22 10.48
C ALA A 105 11.93 -4.09 10.68
N ASP A 106 12.82 -3.69 11.56
CA ASP A 106 13.88 -4.55 12.09
C ASP A 106 13.27 -5.41 13.20
N VAL A 107 12.93 -6.68 12.87
CA VAL A 107 12.16 -7.54 13.80
C VAL A 107 13.02 -8.30 14.78
N ASP A 108 14.33 -8.42 14.55
CA ASP A 108 15.24 -9.16 15.43
C ASP A 108 16.40 -8.32 15.99
N GLY A 109 16.39 -7.01 15.73
CA GLY A 109 17.33 -6.04 16.30
C GLY A 109 18.73 -6.09 15.69
N ASP A 110 18.89 -6.66 14.48
CA ASP A 110 20.20 -6.78 13.82
C ASP A 110 20.59 -5.52 12.99
N GLY A 111 19.70 -4.55 12.90
CA GLY A 111 19.91 -3.29 12.18
C GLY A 111 19.58 -3.35 10.69
N LEU A 112 19.07 -4.47 10.20
CA LEU A 112 18.58 -4.65 8.84
C LEU A 112 17.04 -4.67 8.88
N TYR A 113 16.41 -4.15 7.83
CA TYR A 113 14.96 -4.01 7.79
C TYR A 113 14.31 -5.18 7.05
N ASP A 114 13.42 -5.89 7.75
CA ASP A 114 12.69 -7.06 7.28
C ASP A 114 11.37 -6.66 6.66
N ILE A 115 10.87 -7.46 5.70
CA ILE A 115 9.67 -7.15 4.92
C ILE A 115 8.55 -8.11 5.26
N TYR A 116 7.38 -7.56 5.62
CA TYR A 116 6.14 -8.31 5.80
C TYR A 116 5.16 -8.01 4.68
N PHE A 117 4.74 -9.06 3.96
CA PHE A 117 3.73 -9.00 2.91
C PHE A 117 2.40 -9.57 3.43
N ALA A 118 1.35 -8.75 3.41
CA ALA A 118 -0.01 -9.24 3.62
C ALA A 118 -0.53 -9.92 2.35
N ASN A 119 -1.28 -11.01 2.54
CA ASN A 119 -1.83 -11.82 1.45
C ASN A 119 -3.27 -12.23 1.78
N GLN A 120 -4.15 -12.28 0.79
CA GLN A 120 -5.54 -12.70 1.02
C GLN A 120 -5.70 -14.22 1.00
N VAL A 121 -4.96 -14.92 0.15
CA VAL A 121 -5.04 -16.38 0.01
C VAL A 121 -3.64 -16.99 0.13
N GLY A 122 -3.50 -18.05 0.91
CA GLY A 122 -2.23 -18.75 1.10
C GLY A 122 -1.40 -18.29 2.29
N GLY A 123 -1.79 -17.18 2.92
CA GLY A 123 -1.13 -16.63 4.11
C GLY A 123 -0.11 -15.54 3.80
N ASN A 124 0.20 -14.77 4.82
CA ASN A 124 1.18 -13.68 4.80
C ASN A 124 2.61 -14.24 4.86
N GLU A 125 3.59 -13.42 4.47
CA GLU A 125 4.99 -13.82 4.57
C GLU A 125 5.87 -12.73 5.21
N LEU A 126 6.79 -13.16 6.09
CA LEU A 126 7.85 -12.35 6.67
C LEU A 126 9.21 -12.77 6.09
N TRP A 127 9.91 -11.81 5.51
CA TRP A 127 11.18 -11.99 4.83
C TRP A 127 12.29 -11.25 5.59
N LYS A 128 13.18 -12.01 6.23
CA LYS A 128 14.35 -11.46 6.93
C LYS A 128 15.38 -10.97 5.94
N ASN A 129 15.85 -9.74 6.14
CA ASN A 129 16.98 -9.15 5.42
C ASN A 129 18.29 -9.77 5.89
N LEU A 130 19.12 -10.22 4.95
CA LEU A 130 20.44 -10.82 5.21
C LEU A 130 21.59 -9.87 4.84
N GLY A 131 21.26 -8.62 4.48
CA GLY A 131 22.18 -7.63 3.95
C GLY A 131 22.45 -7.79 2.45
N GLY A 132 22.91 -6.69 1.82
CA GLY A 132 23.24 -6.65 0.40
C GLY A 132 22.06 -7.01 -0.52
N GLY A 133 20.85 -6.65 -0.14
CA GLY A 133 19.63 -6.88 -0.92
C GLY A 133 19.19 -8.34 -0.97
N LYS A 134 19.56 -9.18 0.01
CA LYS A 134 19.20 -10.61 0.09
C LYS A 134 18.23 -10.85 1.22
N PHE A 135 17.26 -11.72 0.98
CA PHE A 135 16.21 -12.06 1.94
C PHE A 135 16.01 -13.56 2.11
N ARG A 136 15.51 -13.96 3.27
CA ARG A 136 15.11 -15.32 3.60
C ARG A 136 13.72 -15.33 4.23
N ASN A 137 12.84 -16.19 3.74
CA ASN A 137 11.53 -16.37 4.35
C ASN A 137 11.67 -16.99 5.75
N ILE A 138 11.15 -16.29 6.77
CA ILE A 138 11.13 -16.72 8.17
C ILE A 138 9.70 -16.85 8.72
N THR A 139 8.70 -16.82 7.87
CA THR A 139 7.28 -16.78 8.25
C THR A 139 6.89 -17.87 9.24
N GLN A 140 7.35 -19.11 8.99
CA GLN A 140 7.04 -20.24 9.84
C GLN A 140 7.78 -20.15 11.18
N GLU A 141 9.05 -19.73 11.17
CA GLU A 141 9.86 -19.53 12.38
C GLU A 141 9.25 -18.41 13.23
N ALA A 142 8.84 -17.33 12.59
CA ALA A 142 8.23 -16.17 13.23
C ALA A 142 6.80 -16.41 13.72
N GLY A 143 6.04 -17.31 13.10
CA GLY A 143 4.67 -17.63 13.48
C GLY A 143 3.61 -16.63 13.03
N VAL A 144 3.85 -15.85 11.94
CA VAL A 144 3.01 -14.72 11.51
C VAL A 144 2.23 -14.93 10.20
N GLY A 145 2.13 -16.16 9.71
CA GLY A 145 1.65 -16.46 8.36
C GLY A 145 0.14 -16.26 8.12
N LEU A 146 -0.73 -16.52 9.12
CA LEU A 146 -2.20 -16.38 9.02
C LEU A 146 -2.83 -17.04 7.77
N PRO A 147 -2.59 -18.33 7.49
CA PRO A 147 -3.06 -18.95 6.24
C PRO A 147 -4.59 -19.13 6.17
N ASP A 148 -5.29 -18.97 7.29
CA ASP A 148 -6.74 -19.09 7.44
C ASP A 148 -7.46 -17.73 7.43
N ARG A 149 -6.77 -16.64 7.11
CA ARG A 149 -7.27 -15.26 7.14
C ARG A 149 -7.15 -14.60 5.77
N ILE A 150 -8.09 -13.71 5.50
CA ILE A 150 -8.01 -12.78 4.37
C ILE A 150 -7.40 -11.50 4.91
N SER A 151 -6.06 -11.39 4.82
CA SER A 151 -5.33 -10.25 5.38
C SER A 151 -5.36 -9.06 4.43
N VAL A 152 -5.39 -7.85 5.00
CA VAL A 152 -5.57 -6.58 4.25
C VAL A 152 -4.46 -5.60 4.56
N GLY A 153 -4.34 -5.17 5.82
CA GLY A 153 -3.36 -4.18 6.28
C GLY A 153 -2.34 -4.78 7.24
N ALA A 154 -1.21 -4.09 7.42
CA ALA A 154 -0.15 -4.46 8.34
C ALA A 154 0.49 -3.22 8.98
N ALA A 155 0.67 -3.23 10.30
CA ALA A 155 1.27 -2.13 11.04
C ALA A 155 2.27 -2.65 12.08
N PHE A 156 3.50 -2.13 12.03
CA PHE A 156 4.51 -2.36 13.05
C PHE A 156 4.58 -1.20 14.05
N ALA A 157 4.72 -1.51 15.32
CA ALA A 157 5.08 -0.55 16.38
C ALA A 157 5.55 -1.30 17.63
N ASP A 158 6.25 -0.60 18.52
CA ASP A 158 6.60 -1.09 19.86
C ASP A 158 5.47 -0.69 20.83
N ILE A 159 4.58 -1.64 21.15
CA ILE A 159 3.36 -1.36 21.92
C ILE A 159 3.57 -1.24 23.43
N ASP A 160 4.71 -1.69 23.95
CA ASP A 160 5.01 -1.72 25.39
C ASP A 160 6.35 -1.07 25.75
N ASN A 161 7.00 -0.40 24.78
CA ASN A 161 8.26 0.32 24.90
C ASN A 161 9.47 -0.57 25.30
N ASP A 162 9.43 -1.88 24.95
CA ASP A 162 10.53 -2.82 25.25
C ASP A 162 11.67 -2.78 24.22
N GLY A 163 11.47 -2.11 23.09
CA GLY A 163 12.42 -1.97 21.99
C GLY A 163 12.21 -2.95 20.84
N SER A 164 11.24 -3.88 20.96
CA SER A 164 10.90 -4.86 19.94
C SER A 164 9.71 -4.37 19.12
N GLN A 165 9.72 -4.61 17.80
CA GLN A 165 8.62 -4.17 16.94
C GLN A 165 7.54 -5.25 16.88
N ASP A 166 6.35 -4.92 17.39
CA ASP A 166 5.16 -5.77 17.36
C ASP A 166 4.39 -5.57 16.05
N LEU A 167 3.53 -6.52 15.69
CA LEU A 167 2.82 -6.51 14.42
C LEU A 167 1.30 -6.61 14.62
N PHE A 168 0.56 -5.68 14.04
CA PHE A 168 -0.89 -5.79 13.94
C PHE A 168 -1.31 -6.03 12.48
N VAL A 169 -2.19 -7.01 12.26
CA VAL A 169 -2.70 -7.38 10.93
C VAL A 169 -4.21 -7.26 10.92
N THR A 170 -4.73 -6.51 9.95
CA THR A 170 -6.18 -6.40 9.72
C THR A 170 -6.65 -7.48 8.75
N THR A 171 -7.89 -7.91 8.92
CA THR A 171 -8.48 -9.00 8.14
C THR A 171 -9.94 -8.73 7.77
N VAL A 172 -10.39 -9.34 6.68
CA VAL A 172 -11.81 -9.35 6.32
C VAL A 172 -12.50 -10.44 7.11
N ARG A 173 -13.30 -10.05 8.12
CA ARG A 173 -14.17 -10.93 8.92
C ARG A 173 -13.49 -12.13 9.62
N GLY A 174 -12.17 -12.26 9.48
CA GLY A 174 -11.40 -13.31 10.13
C GLY A 174 -11.07 -13.03 11.61
N GLY A 175 -11.26 -11.78 12.03
CA GLY A 175 -10.72 -11.19 13.26
C GLY A 175 -9.30 -10.69 13.06
N ASN A 176 -9.05 -9.44 13.45
CA ASN A 176 -7.73 -8.83 13.39
C ASN A 176 -6.79 -9.52 14.39
N VAL A 177 -5.47 -9.44 14.15
CA VAL A 177 -4.49 -10.15 14.97
C VAL A 177 -3.39 -9.20 15.45
N LEU A 178 -3.11 -9.21 16.75
CA LEU A 178 -1.95 -8.56 17.36
C LEU A 178 -0.92 -9.60 17.74
N PHE A 179 0.26 -9.48 17.18
CA PHE A 179 1.43 -10.30 17.46
C PHE A 179 2.44 -9.54 18.32
N LYS A 180 2.79 -10.06 19.49
CA LYS A 180 3.90 -9.57 20.33
C LYS A 180 5.19 -10.23 19.92
N ASN A 181 6.21 -9.44 19.63
CA ASN A 181 7.54 -9.88 19.30
C ASN A 181 8.39 -10.11 20.57
N ASP A 182 9.23 -11.14 20.57
CA ASP A 182 10.18 -11.41 21.66
C ASP A 182 11.53 -10.67 21.49
N GLY A 183 11.66 -9.83 20.46
CA GLY A 183 12.89 -9.11 20.12
C GLY A 183 13.91 -9.92 19.31
N HIS A 184 13.56 -11.13 18.92
CA HIS A 184 14.37 -12.03 18.11
C HIS A 184 13.66 -12.53 16.84
N GLY A 185 12.58 -11.84 16.45
CA GLY A 185 11.79 -12.18 15.28
C GLY A 185 10.82 -13.36 15.48
N HIS A 186 10.53 -13.75 16.73
CA HIS A 186 9.46 -14.72 17.03
C HIS A 186 8.26 -14.00 17.64
N PHE A 187 7.10 -14.30 17.11
CA PHE A 187 5.88 -13.61 17.48
C PHE A 187 4.86 -14.53 18.15
N LYS A 188 4.16 -13.99 19.11
CA LYS A 188 3.05 -14.66 19.80
C LYS A 188 1.76 -13.88 19.57
N ASP A 189 0.71 -14.56 19.11
CA ASP A 189 -0.64 -13.98 19.07
C ASP A 189 -1.15 -13.69 20.51
N ILE A 190 -1.36 -12.40 20.79
CA ILE A 190 -1.90 -11.89 22.06
C ILE A 190 -3.24 -11.18 21.88
N THR A 191 -3.88 -11.32 20.73
CA THR A 191 -5.09 -10.59 20.33
C THR A 191 -6.20 -10.65 21.39
N GLN A 192 -6.51 -11.85 21.87
CA GLN A 192 -7.57 -12.04 22.87
C GLN A 192 -7.20 -11.46 24.24
N GLU A 193 -5.93 -11.61 24.63
CA GLU A 193 -5.38 -11.02 25.86
C GLU A 193 -5.41 -9.50 25.79
N ALA A 194 -5.10 -8.93 24.61
CA ALA A 194 -5.09 -7.49 24.36
C ALA A 194 -6.50 -6.87 24.25
N GLY A 195 -7.54 -7.67 23.99
CA GLY A 195 -8.91 -7.18 23.76
C GLY A 195 -9.14 -6.63 22.35
N LEU A 196 -8.35 -7.06 21.35
CA LEU A 196 -8.36 -6.53 19.98
C LEU A 196 -8.99 -7.49 18.94
N GLY A 197 -9.77 -8.46 19.38
CA GLY A 197 -10.40 -9.47 18.51
C GLY A 197 -11.60 -8.94 17.70
N LEU A 198 -11.53 -7.73 17.16
CA LEU A 198 -12.57 -7.16 16.32
C LEU A 198 -12.77 -7.99 15.05
N VAL A 199 -14.03 -8.37 14.79
CA VAL A 199 -14.45 -9.05 13.56
C VAL A 199 -15.28 -8.09 12.73
N ALA A 200 -14.68 -7.54 11.69
CA ALA A 200 -15.29 -6.57 10.77
C ALA A 200 -14.65 -6.69 9.37
N HIS A 201 -15.08 -5.88 8.43
CA HIS A 201 -14.38 -5.70 7.16
C HIS A 201 -13.28 -4.65 7.38
N SER A 202 -12.25 -5.04 8.15
CA SER A 202 -11.18 -4.12 8.51
C SER A 202 -10.26 -3.84 7.32
N SER A 203 -9.74 -2.60 7.26
CA SER A 203 -8.87 -2.09 6.22
C SER A 203 -7.55 -1.61 6.84
N GLY A 204 -7.23 -0.31 6.80
CA GLY A 204 -6.02 0.22 7.43
C GLY A 204 -6.04 0.16 8.95
N ALA A 205 -4.85 0.03 9.55
CA ALA A 205 -4.66 0.19 10.99
C ALA A 205 -3.35 0.95 11.25
N PHE A 206 -3.37 1.81 12.28
CA PHE A 206 -2.26 2.71 12.55
C PHE A 206 -2.05 2.86 14.04
N PHE A 207 -0.79 2.76 14.46
CA PHE A 207 -0.36 3.06 15.82
C PHE A 207 0.05 4.54 15.90
N PHE A 208 -0.39 5.21 16.94
CA PHE A 208 0.03 6.57 17.32
C PHE A 208 -0.37 6.83 18.78
N ASP A 209 0.23 7.81 19.40
CA ASP A 209 -0.04 8.17 20.80
C ASP A 209 -1.00 9.37 20.80
N TYR A 210 -2.34 9.11 20.79
CA TYR A 210 -3.32 10.19 20.61
C TYR A 210 -3.41 11.12 21.82
N ASP A 211 -3.08 10.64 23.02
CA ASP A 211 -3.16 11.43 24.26
C ASP A 211 -1.80 11.73 24.88
N ASN A 212 -0.71 11.49 24.15
CA ASN A 212 0.68 11.76 24.52
C ASN A 212 1.05 11.18 25.90
N ASP A 213 0.52 9.99 26.24
CA ASP A 213 0.82 9.32 27.51
C ASP A 213 2.10 8.45 27.45
N GLY A 214 2.73 8.36 26.28
CA GLY A 214 3.97 7.64 26.02
C GLY A 214 3.76 6.19 25.58
N LEU A 215 2.54 5.73 25.40
CA LEU A 215 2.19 4.44 24.82
C LEU A 215 1.52 4.66 23.45
N VAL A 216 1.82 3.82 22.49
CA VAL A 216 1.10 3.90 21.22
C VAL A 216 -0.28 3.27 21.34
N ASP A 217 -1.29 4.00 20.89
CA ASP A 217 -2.68 3.58 20.74
C ASP A 217 -2.90 3.01 19.33
N LEU A 218 -4.07 2.41 19.09
CA LEU A 218 -4.36 1.75 17.82
C LEU A 218 -5.67 2.28 17.22
N LEU A 219 -5.59 2.82 16.00
CA LEU A 219 -6.75 3.13 15.17
C LEU A 219 -6.95 2.03 14.14
N VAL A 220 -8.17 1.50 14.03
CA VAL A 220 -8.56 0.51 13.02
C VAL A 220 -9.67 1.08 12.15
N CYS A 221 -9.43 1.20 10.85
CA CYS A 221 -10.44 1.54 9.86
C CYS A 221 -11.24 0.31 9.45
N ASN A 222 -12.55 0.49 9.24
CA ASN A 222 -13.44 -0.53 8.72
C ASN A 222 -14.20 0.03 7.51
N VAL A 223 -14.22 -0.73 6.42
CA VAL A 223 -14.85 -0.28 5.17
C VAL A 223 -16.37 -0.29 5.28
N GLY A 224 -16.93 -1.37 5.84
CA GLY A 224 -18.37 -1.61 5.90
C GLY A 224 -18.73 -2.98 5.33
N LYS A 225 -19.98 -3.40 5.54
CA LYS A 225 -20.44 -4.73 5.13
C LYS A 225 -20.60 -4.81 3.62
N TYR A 226 -19.64 -5.42 2.96
CA TYR A 226 -19.69 -5.71 1.53
C TYR A 226 -19.81 -7.22 1.22
N THR A 227 -19.93 -8.07 2.25
CA THR A 227 -20.12 -9.52 2.09
C THR A 227 -21.33 -10.03 2.89
N TYR A 228 -21.91 -11.13 2.40
CA TYR A 228 -22.91 -11.91 3.14
C TYR A 228 -22.24 -12.83 4.16
N ASP A 229 -23.06 -13.50 5.00
CA ASP A 229 -22.58 -14.55 5.92
C ASP A 229 -22.30 -15.89 5.22
N GLU A 230 -22.75 -16.04 3.97
CA GLU A 230 -22.52 -17.21 3.14
C GLU A 230 -21.05 -17.26 2.71
N LYS A 231 -20.48 -18.47 2.73
CA LYS A 231 -19.12 -18.72 2.25
C LYS A 231 -19.15 -19.36 0.87
N GLY A 232 -18.24 -18.91 0.01
CA GLY A 232 -17.98 -19.51 -1.27
C GLY A 232 -17.10 -20.77 -1.17
N PRO A 233 -16.77 -21.37 -2.31
CA PRO A 233 -16.08 -22.66 -2.38
C PRO A 233 -14.68 -22.66 -1.73
N ASP A 234 -13.99 -21.54 -1.76
CA ASP A 234 -12.62 -21.39 -1.24
C ASP A 234 -12.60 -20.86 0.20
N GLY A 235 -13.76 -20.76 0.84
CA GLY A 235 -13.91 -20.33 2.22
C GLY A 235 -14.05 -18.81 2.41
N GLU A 236 -14.00 -18.05 1.34
CA GLU A 236 -14.26 -16.61 1.30
C GLU A 236 -15.75 -16.31 1.62
N TYR A 237 -16.02 -15.07 2.02
CA TYR A 237 -17.40 -14.61 2.17
C TYR A 237 -17.92 -14.05 0.83
N VAL A 238 -19.11 -14.52 0.42
CA VAL A 238 -19.74 -14.09 -0.84
C VAL A 238 -20.02 -12.59 -0.83
N GLY A 239 -19.56 -11.86 -1.83
CA GLY A 239 -19.77 -10.43 -1.97
C GLY A 239 -21.24 -10.04 -2.19
N ILE A 240 -21.67 -8.93 -1.61
CA ILE A 240 -23.00 -8.36 -1.82
C ILE A 240 -23.03 -7.72 -3.23
N PRO A 241 -24.00 -8.07 -4.11
CA PRO A 241 -24.20 -7.34 -5.35
C PRO A 241 -24.37 -5.85 -5.03
N ASN A 242 -23.73 -4.97 -5.79
CA ASN A 242 -23.72 -3.53 -5.55
C ASN A 242 -23.07 -3.13 -4.20
N ALA A 243 -22.00 -3.80 -3.82
CA ALA A 243 -21.22 -3.40 -2.64
C ALA A 243 -20.72 -1.95 -2.75
N PHE A 244 -20.43 -1.48 -3.97
CA PHE A 244 -20.03 -0.10 -4.24
C PHE A 244 -21.09 0.96 -3.99
N ASP A 245 -22.35 0.58 -3.77
CA ASP A 245 -23.39 1.49 -3.32
C ASP A 245 -23.42 1.65 -1.79
N GLY A 246 -22.38 1.17 -1.08
CA GLY A 246 -22.33 1.09 0.38
C GLY A 246 -22.55 2.43 1.09
N HIS A 247 -22.06 3.51 0.52
CA HIS A 247 -22.29 4.87 1.05
C HIS A 247 -23.77 5.30 1.06
N LEU A 248 -24.63 4.62 0.29
CA LEU A 248 -26.08 4.82 0.29
C LEU A 248 -26.81 3.95 1.33
N HIS A 249 -26.07 3.08 2.04
CA HIS A 249 -26.60 2.08 2.96
C HIS A 249 -26.03 2.23 4.38
N PRO A 250 -26.53 3.16 5.20
CA PRO A 250 -26.04 3.35 6.58
C PRO A 250 -26.09 2.09 7.45
N ASP A 251 -27.00 1.16 7.14
CA ASP A 251 -27.11 -0.16 7.81
C ASP A 251 -25.92 -1.10 7.52
N ARG A 252 -25.09 -0.75 6.54
CA ARG A 252 -23.86 -1.49 6.18
C ARG A 252 -22.58 -0.84 6.73
N TYR A 253 -22.67 0.32 7.41
CA TYR A 253 -21.49 0.97 7.96
C TYR A 253 -20.87 0.15 9.09
N GLU A 254 -19.55 0.05 9.05
CA GLU A 254 -18.73 -0.47 10.15
C GLU A 254 -17.74 0.64 10.51
N TYR A 255 -17.92 1.23 11.69
CA TYR A 255 -17.18 2.43 12.08
C TYR A 255 -15.72 2.11 12.39
N PRO A 256 -14.78 3.05 12.16
CA PRO A 256 -13.44 2.98 12.72
C PRO A 256 -13.46 2.90 14.24
N VAL A 257 -12.47 2.23 14.80
CA VAL A 257 -12.34 2.06 16.26
C VAL A 257 -10.98 2.58 16.72
N LEU A 258 -11.00 3.47 17.70
CA LEU A 258 -9.80 3.93 18.41
C LEU A 258 -9.67 3.16 19.71
N TYR A 259 -8.60 2.39 19.83
CA TYR A 259 -8.24 1.63 21.01
C TYR A 259 -7.13 2.33 21.76
N LYS A 260 -7.41 2.78 23.01
CA LYS A 260 -6.38 3.28 23.93
C LYS A 260 -5.57 2.12 24.49
N ASN A 261 -4.25 2.25 24.45
CA ASN A 261 -3.32 1.34 25.12
C ASN A 261 -3.32 1.62 26.64
N MET A 262 -3.73 0.65 27.42
CA MET A 262 -3.81 0.73 28.88
C MET A 262 -2.54 0.21 29.58
N GLY A 263 -1.49 -0.08 28.79
CA GLY A 263 -0.30 -0.78 29.27
C GLY A 263 -0.55 -2.27 29.51
N ARG A 264 0.53 -3.01 29.72
CA ARG A 264 0.50 -4.46 29.97
C ARG A 264 -0.25 -5.23 28.87
N HIS A 265 -0.04 -4.82 27.62
CA HIS A 265 -0.64 -5.37 26.39
C HIS A 265 -2.19 -5.36 26.40
N ARG A 266 -2.82 -4.39 27.04
CA ARG A 266 -4.29 -4.28 27.06
C ARG A 266 -4.72 -3.00 26.37
N PHE A 267 -5.73 -3.13 25.54
CA PHE A 267 -6.35 -2.03 24.81
C PHE A 267 -7.83 -1.90 25.19
N LYS A 268 -8.32 -0.67 25.15
CA LYS A 268 -9.72 -0.32 25.46
C LYS A 268 -10.29 0.53 24.34
N ASP A 269 -11.43 0.16 23.80
CA ASP A 269 -12.19 1.02 22.88
C ASP A 269 -12.61 2.31 23.59
N VAL A 270 -12.12 3.43 23.09
CA VAL A 270 -12.41 4.79 23.59
C VAL A 270 -13.11 5.66 22.54
N THR A 271 -13.44 5.12 21.38
CA THR A 271 -14.01 5.83 20.22
C THR A 271 -15.10 6.82 20.62
N ALA A 272 -16.12 6.34 21.32
CA ALA A 272 -17.22 7.19 21.76
C ALA A 272 -16.83 8.14 22.90
N GLU A 273 -15.90 7.74 23.77
CA GLU A 273 -15.46 8.55 24.92
C GLU A 273 -14.76 9.84 24.46
N VAL A 274 -13.94 9.75 23.41
CA VAL A 274 -13.22 10.89 22.86
C VAL A 274 -14.04 11.69 21.84
N GLY A 275 -15.24 11.23 21.50
CA GLY A 275 -16.14 11.90 20.56
C GLY A 275 -15.85 11.62 19.10
N LEU A 276 -15.07 10.59 18.80
CA LEU A 276 -14.78 10.17 17.43
C LEU A 276 -16.00 9.46 16.81
N ASN A 277 -16.50 9.97 15.70
CA ASN A 277 -17.68 9.42 15.03
C ASN A 277 -17.63 9.63 13.51
N PRO A 278 -16.59 9.14 12.81
CA PRO A 278 -16.54 9.26 11.36
C PRO A 278 -17.59 8.39 10.70
N HIS A 279 -18.27 8.95 9.71
CA HIS A 279 -19.28 8.26 8.93
C HIS A 279 -18.72 7.83 7.58
N GLY A 280 -19.24 6.74 7.03
CA GLY A 280 -18.92 6.27 5.68
C GLY A 280 -18.04 5.04 5.67
N TRP A 281 -17.35 4.80 4.56
CA TRP A 281 -16.53 3.64 4.28
C TRP A 281 -15.05 3.98 4.47
N CYS A 282 -14.56 3.86 5.68
CA CYS A 282 -13.17 4.16 6.01
C CYS A 282 -12.22 3.13 5.38
N GLY A 283 -11.55 3.52 4.29
CA GLY A 283 -10.52 2.71 3.67
C GLY A 283 -9.19 2.82 4.41
N GLU A 284 -8.78 4.04 4.72
CA GLU A 284 -7.49 4.35 5.33
C GLU A 284 -7.59 5.62 6.18
N ALA A 285 -6.57 5.85 7.01
CA ALA A 285 -6.41 7.09 7.76
C ALA A 285 -4.91 7.44 7.90
N SER A 286 -4.64 8.67 8.32
CA SER A 286 -3.32 9.12 8.73
C SER A 286 -3.45 10.17 9.82
N PHE A 287 -2.34 10.49 10.48
CA PHE A 287 -2.30 11.47 11.54
C PHE A 287 -1.12 12.44 11.38
N SER A 288 -1.31 13.65 11.84
CA SER A 288 -0.26 14.67 11.91
C SER A 288 -0.70 15.75 12.88
N ASP A 289 0.23 16.48 13.46
CA ASP A 289 -0.06 17.73 14.18
C ASP A 289 -0.27 18.86 13.16
N VAL A 290 -1.49 18.94 12.63
CA VAL A 290 -1.84 19.81 11.49
C VAL A 290 -1.90 21.29 11.90
N ASN A 291 -2.35 21.56 13.13
CA ASN A 291 -2.52 22.91 13.67
C ASN A 291 -1.31 23.41 14.48
N GLY A 292 -0.31 22.57 14.75
CA GLY A 292 0.92 22.89 15.45
C GLY A 292 0.75 23.03 16.98
N ASP A 293 -0.27 22.39 17.57
CA ASP A 293 -0.55 22.46 19.00
C ASP A 293 0.11 21.34 19.83
N GLY A 294 0.76 20.41 19.17
CA GLY A 294 1.49 19.28 19.74
C GLY A 294 0.63 18.05 20.04
N TRP A 295 -0.58 17.97 19.49
CA TRP A 295 -1.44 16.79 19.53
C TRP A 295 -1.67 16.25 18.14
N PRO A 296 -1.61 14.93 17.93
CA PRO A 296 -1.84 14.36 16.61
C PRO A 296 -3.34 14.43 16.23
N ASP A 297 -3.63 15.12 15.14
CA ASP A 297 -4.94 15.16 14.50
C ASP A 297 -5.11 13.97 13.56
N ILE A 298 -6.35 13.59 13.22
CA ILE A 298 -6.65 12.41 12.42
C ILE A 298 -7.38 12.81 11.14
N PHE A 299 -6.96 12.25 10.02
CA PHE A 299 -7.67 12.35 8.76
C PHE A 299 -8.12 10.95 8.29
N PHE A 300 -9.42 10.74 8.15
CA PHE A 300 -10.04 9.52 7.65
C PHE A 300 -10.39 9.65 6.19
N LEU A 301 -10.01 8.66 5.40
CA LEU A 301 -10.42 8.56 4.01
C LEU A 301 -11.68 7.72 3.88
N ASN A 302 -12.66 8.23 3.14
CA ASN A 302 -13.79 7.46 2.68
C ASN A 302 -13.57 7.05 1.22
N MET A 303 -13.71 5.74 0.96
CA MET A 303 -13.60 5.17 -0.39
C MET A 303 -14.74 5.64 -1.30
N GLN A 304 -15.82 6.17 -0.71
CA GLN A 304 -16.96 6.77 -1.41
C GLN A 304 -17.61 7.80 -0.51
N GLY A 305 -17.52 9.07 -0.89
CA GLY A 305 -18.09 10.18 -0.12
C GLY A 305 -17.04 11.05 0.56
N HIS A 306 -17.50 11.93 1.45
CA HIS A 306 -16.64 12.86 2.15
C HIS A 306 -15.67 12.14 3.08
N SER A 307 -14.40 12.50 2.96
CA SER A 307 -13.37 12.18 3.96
C SER A 307 -13.49 13.14 5.14
N HIS A 308 -12.96 12.75 6.31
CA HIS A 308 -13.19 13.48 7.56
C HIS A 308 -11.88 13.85 8.25
N TYR A 309 -11.74 15.12 8.60
CA TYR A 309 -10.65 15.61 9.44
C TYR A 309 -11.14 15.89 10.85
N TYR A 310 -10.42 15.37 11.81
CA TYR A 310 -10.70 15.51 13.25
C TYR A 310 -9.52 16.14 13.95
N GLU A 311 -9.75 17.29 14.59
CA GLU A 311 -8.77 17.97 15.43
C GLU A 311 -8.79 17.39 16.84
N ASN A 312 -7.61 17.13 17.38
CA ASN A 312 -7.42 16.54 18.71
C ASN A 312 -7.29 17.65 19.77
N GLU A 313 -8.31 17.88 20.56
CA GLU A 313 -8.34 18.87 21.63
C GLU A 313 -7.70 18.32 22.93
N GLY A 314 -6.37 18.22 22.93
CA GLY A 314 -5.60 17.94 24.15
C GLY A 314 -5.63 16.48 24.60
N GLY A 315 -5.79 15.52 23.68
CA GLY A 315 -5.85 14.08 23.99
C GLY A 315 -7.11 13.64 24.73
N LYS A 316 -8.10 14.53 24.85
CA LYS A 316 -9.33 14.25 25.62
C LYS A 316 -10.57 14.24 24.77
N LYS A 317 -10.58 15.02 23.73
CA LYS A 317 -11.69 15.15 22.82
C LYS A 317 -11.19 15.28 21.41
N ILE A 318 -11.85 14.64 20.48
CA ILE A 318 -11.54 14.66 19.07
C ILE A 318 -12.76 15.23 18.34
N VAL A 319 -12.58 16.36 17.63
CA VAL A 319 -13.68 17.17 17.09
C VAL A 319 -13.56 17.28 15.59
N GLU A 320 -14.62 16.95 14.87
CA GLU A 320 -14.65 17.10 13.43
C GLU A 320 -14.56 18.57 13.00
N LYS A 321 -13.63 18.87 12.10
CA LYS A 321 -13.35 20.20 11.55
C LYS A 321 -13.18 20.17 10.02
N THR A 322 -13.70 19.16 9.35
CA THR A 322 -13.52 18.96 7.90
C THR A 322 -13.88 20.19 7.09
N GLU A 323 -15.08 20.73 7.27
CA GLU A 323 -15.55 21.90 6.51
C GLU A 323 -14.67 23.15 6.71
N GLN A 324 -14.04 23.27 7.91
CA GLN A 324 -13.19 24.40 8.22
C GLN A 324 -11.84 24.35 7.51
N TYR A 325 -11.23 23.15 7.44
CA TYR A 325 -9.88 22.93 6.91
C TYR A 325 -9.90 22.45 5.48
N PHE A 326 -10.82 21.53 5.14
CA PHE A 326 -10.90 20.82 3.87
C PHE A 326 -12.35 20.82 3.33
N PRO A 327 -12.85 21.97 2.86
CA PRO A 327 -14.25 22.11 2.43
C PRO A 327 -14.62 21.25 1.22
N LYS A 328 -13.62 20.72 0.52
CA LYS A 328 -13.77 19.72 -0.55
C LYS A 328 -12.77 18.62 -0.35
N THR A 329 -13.19 17.36 -0.50
CA THR A 329 -12.34 16.19 -0.41
C THR A 329 -12.51 15.31 -1.63
N PRO A 330 -11.52 14.46 -1.98
CA PRO A 330 -11.69 13.45 -3.03
C PRO A 330 -12.86 12.52 -2.74
N TRP A 331 -13.59 12.14 -3.81
CA TRP A 331 -14.73 11.24 -3.70
C TRP A 331 -14.35 9.79 -3.41
N GLY A 332 -13.36 9.27 -4.14
CA GLY A 332 -12.90 7.89 -4.10
C GLY A 332 -11.53 7.76 -3.48
N ALA A 333 -11.35 8.37 -2.29
CA ALA A 333 -10.06 8.45 -1.63
C ALA A 333 -9.53 7.07 -1.22
N MET A 334 -8.27 6.76 -1.61
CA MET A 334 -7.64 5.46 -1.38
C MET A 334 -6.46 5.55 -0.42
N GLY A 335 -5.46 6.33 -0.73
CA GLY A 335 -4.24 6.46 0.07
C GLY A 335 -3.95 7.91 0.47
N ILE A 336 -3.22 8.07 1.56
CA ILE A 336 -2.96 9.36 2.21
C ILE A 336 -1.54 9.45 2.72
N LYS A 337 -0.92 10.64 2.60
CA LYS A 337 0.36 10.95 3.25
C LYS A 337 0.43 12.41 3.63
N PHE A 338 0.89 12.70 4.86
CA PHE A 338 1.35 14.00 5.29
C PHE A 338 2.87 14.13 5.06
N PHE A 339 3.32 15.21 4.43
CA PHE A 339 4.73 15.52 4.24
C PHE A 339 4.93 16.99 3.86
N ASP A 340 6.11 17.53 4.04
CA ASP A 340 6.49 18.92 3.71
C ASP A 340 7.07 18.94 2.28
N TYR A 341 6.20 19.08 1.26
CA TYR A 341 6.63 18.95 -0.14
C TYR A 341 7.45 20.14 -0.64
N ASP A 342 7.30 21.32 -0.01
CA ASP A 342 7.97 22.55 -0.43
C ASP A 342 9.01 23.08 0.58
N ASN A 343 9.34 22.28 1.61
CA ASN A 343 10.32 22.58 2.64
C ASN A 343 10.04 23.90 3.37
N ASP A 344 8.77 24.26 3.57
CA ASP A 344 8.36 25.45 4.33
C ASP A 344 8.21 25.20 5.84
N GLY A 345 8.32 23.94 6.26
CA GLY A 345 8.28 23.50 7.63
C GLY A 345 6.90 23.13 8.15
N ARG A 346 5.89 23.12 7.29
CA ARG A 346 4.52 22.67 7.59
C ARG A 346 4.20 21.38 6.85
N MET A 347 3.43 20.52 7.49
CA MET A 347 2.98 19.28 6.83
C MET A 347 1.83 19.59 5.88
N ASP A 348 2.03 19.30 4.62
CA ASP A 348 1.03 19.28 3.56
C ASP A 348 0.32 17.93 3.53
N LEU A 349 -0.78 17.84 2.79
CA LEU A 349 -1.57 16.62 2.71
C LEU A 349 -1.75 16.18 1.26
N PHE A 350 -1.33 14.95 0.96
CA PHE A 350 -1.57 14.31 -0.32
C PHE A 350 -2.54 13.14 -0.18
N ILE A 351 -3.60 13.16 -0.99
CA ILE A 351 -4.62 12.11 -1.08
C ILE A 351 -4.70 11.63 -2.51
N VAL A 352 -4.64 10.34 -2.73
CA VAL A 352 -4.86 9.73 -4.03
C VAL A 352 -6.31 9.23 -4.15
N ASP A 353 -6.88 9.35 -5.36
CA ASP A 353 -8.29 9.10 -5.64
C ASP A 353 -8.45 8.14 -6.83
N MET A 354 -9.18 7.03 -6.64
CA MET A 354 -9.42 6.03 -7.68
C MET A 354 -10.26 6.54 -8.86
N HIS A 355 -10.90 7.68 -8.71
CA HIS A 355 -11.70 8.33 -9.76
C HIS A 355 -10.93 9.37 -10.57
N SER A 356 -9.61 9.50 -10.33
CA SER A 356 -8.79 10.53 -10.95
C SER A 356 -8.77 10.47 -12.48
N ASP A 357 -9.07 9.32 -13.09
CA ASP A 357 -9.10 9.19 -14.54
C ASP A 357 -10.28 8.38 -15.07
N MET A 358 -11.39 8.33 -14.39
CA MET A 358 -12.63 7.71 -14.90
C MET A 358 -13.23 8.51 -16.08
N SER A 359 -12.39 8.97 -17.00
CA SER A 359 -12.82 9.59 -18.25
C SER A 359 -13.27 8.51 -19.24
N GLN A 360 -14.20 8.85 -20.13
CA GLN A 360 -14.68 7.91 -21.16
C GLN A 360 -13.62 7.56 -22.22
N GLU A 361 -12.64 8.43 -22.40
CA GLU A 361 -11.52 8.24 -23.33
C GLU A 361 -10.20 8.28 -22.55
N PRO A 362 -9.81 7.16 -21.92
CA PRO A 362 -8.56 7.08 -21.21
C PRO A 362 -7.38 7.18 -22.18
N GLY A 363 -6.46 8.07 -21.89
CA GLY A 363 -5.24 8.29 -22.66
C GLY A 363 -4.25 9.11 -21.86
N PRO A 364 -2.96 9.15 -22.25
CA PRO A 364 -1.92 9.86 -21.50
C PRO A 364 -2.26 11.31 -21.16
N GLU A 365 -2.99 11.97 -22.05
CA GLU A 365 -3.40 13.36 -21.87
C GLU A 365 -4.49 13.52 -20.81
N ASN A 366 -5.43 12.57 -20.75
CA ASN A 366 -6.55 12.63 -19.81
C ASN A 366 -6.17 12.21 -18.40
N GLU A 367 -5.13 11.40 -18.24
CA GLU A 367 -4.65 10.94 -16.93
C GLU A 367 -4.06 12.06 -16.06
N LYS A 368 -3.71 13.17 -16.66
CA LYS A 368 -3.22 14.36 -15.97
C LYS A 368 -4.31 15.40 -15.69
N LEU A 369 -5.56 15.04 -15.90
CA LEU A 369 -6.70 15.91 -15.68
C LEU A 369 -7.63 15.31 -14.61
N LYS A 370 -8.34 16.19 -13.89
CA LYS A 370 -9.44 15.74 -13.02
C LYS A 370 -10.47 14.96 -13.83
N SER A 371 -11.04 13.94 -13.20
CA SER A 371 -12.10 13.16 -13.84
C SER A 371 -13.32 14.02 -14.16
N ASN A 372 -13.93 13.79 -15.31
CA ASN A 372 -15.15 14.45 -15.75
C ASN A 372 -16.36 13.49 -15.73
N ILE A 373 -16.26 12.38 -15.02
CA ILE A 373 -17.33 11.39 -14.93
C ILE A 373 -18.62 12.03 -14.40
N ALA A 374 -19.73 11.69 -15.03
CA ALA A 374 -21.04 12.17 -14.62
C ALA A 374 -21.78 11.09 -13.82
N TRP A 375 -21.73 11.19 -12.52
CA TRP A 375 -22.56 10.39 -11.62
C TRP A 375 -23.97 10.98 -11.51
N THR A 376 -24.97 10.14 -11.22
CA THR A 376 -26.33 10.61 -10.94
C THR A 376 -26.39 11.34 -9.60
N ASP A 377 -27.25 12.35 -9.49
CA ASP A 377 -27.42 13.12 -8.25
C ASP A 377 -27.80 12.22 -7.06
N SER A 378 -28.56 11.15 -7.30
CA SER A 378 -28.92 10.18 -6.28
C SER A 378 -27.71 9.38 -5.79
N TYR A 379 -26.76 9.06 -6.66
CA TYR A 379 -25.55 8.32 -6.29
C TYR A 379 -24.60 9.17 -5.46
N ILE A 380 -24.42 10.43 -5.83
CA ILE A 380 -23.56 11.38 -5.09
C ILE A 380 -24.33 12.18 -4.03
N GLN A 381 -25.58 11.81 -3.75
CA GLN A 381 -26.44 12.47 -2.75
C GLN A 381 -26.58 13.99 -2.94
N GLY A 382 -26.52 14.46 -4.18
CA GLY A 382 -26.65 15.88 -4.53
C GLY A 382 -25.42 16.75 -4.22
N THR A 383 -24.30 16.16 -3.83
CA THR A 383 -23.10 16.88 -3.32
C THR A 383 -21.97 17.03 -4.35
N LYS A 384 -22.25 16.92 -5.63
CA LYS A 384 -21.26 16.94 -6.72
C LYS A 384 -20.29 18.14 -6.67
N SER A 385 -20.75 19.30 -6.23
CA SER A 385 -19.94 20.51 -6.13
C SER A 385 -18.93 20.49 -4.98
N ASP A 386 -19.10 19.58 -4.04
CA ASP A 386 -18.31 19.52 -2.79
C ASP A 386 -17.16 18.50 -2.87
N PHE A 387 -17.02 17.81 -4.01
CA PHE A 387 -15.99 16.82 -4.23
C PHE A 387 -14.89 17.26 -5.19
N ILE A 388 -13.70 16.70 -4.96
CA ILE A 388 -12.60 16.67 -5.92
C ILE A 388 -12.68 15.30 -6.63
N TRP A 389 -12.61 15.32 -7.96
CA TRP A 389 -12.69 14.12 -8.80
C TRP A 389 -11.31 13.76 -9.34
N GLY A 390 -10.40 13.44 -8.45
CA GLY A 390 -9.00 13.15 -8.74
C GLY A 390 -8.13 13.29 -7.49
N ASN A 391 -6.83 13.13 -7.65
CA ASN A 391 -5.87 13.32 -6.57
C ASN A 391 -5.96 14.73 -5.99
N ALA A 392 -5.69 14.88 -4.71
CA ALA A 392 -5.65 16.17 -4.04
C ALA A 392 -4.33 16.36 -3.30
N LEU A 393 -3.63 17.45 -3.61
CA LEU A 393 -2.50 17.94 -2.83
C LEU A 393 -2.90 19.27 -2.18
N TYR A 394 -2.98 19.27 -0.87
CA TYR A 394 -3.34 20.45 -0.08
C TYR A 394 -2.08 21.06 0.52
N HIS A 395 -1.74 22.26 0.06
CA HIS A 395 -0.66 23.06 0.63
C HIS A 395 -1.12 23.74 1.91
N ASN A 396 -0.37 23.56 2.99
CA ASN A 396 -0.66 24.12 4.32
C ASN A 396 -0.20 25.57 4.41
N LEU A 397 -1.13 26.50 4.33
CA LEU A 397 -0.86 27.94 4.44
C LEU A 397 -0.64 28.42 5.90
N GLY A 398 -0.73 27.51 6.87
CA GLY A 398 -0.75 27.83 8.29
C GLY A 398 -2.11 28.37 8.77
N ASN A 399 -2.26 28.50 10.10
CA ASN A 399 -3.50 28.98 10.74
C ASN A 399 -4.76 28.21 10.35
N GLY A 400 -4.66 26.90 10.13
CA GLY A 400 -5.77 26.03 9.76
C GLY A 400 -6.32 26.27 8.35
N LYS A 401 -5.49 26.76 7.44
CA LYS A 401 -5.88 27.02 6.04
C LYS A 401 -5.06 26.14 5.10
N PHE A 402 -5.76 25.55 4.15
CA PHE A 402 -5.17 24.74 3.08
C PHE A 402 -5.62 25.24 1.71
N GLU A 403 -4.75 25.14 0.72
CA GLU A 403 -5.03 25.39 -0.70
C GLU A 403 -4.85 24.09 -1.47
N GLU A 404 -5.86 23.68 -2.23
CA GLU A 404 -5.74 22.53 -3.12
C GLU A 404 -4.94 22.94 -4.37
N VAL A 405 -3.82 22.23 -4.63
CA VAL A 405 -2.81 22.63 -5.63
C VAL A 405 -2.45 21.53 -6.63
N SER A 406 -3.13 20.38 -6.61
CA SER A 406 -2.75 19.18 -7.37
C SER A 406 -2.61 19.42 -8.87
N ASP A 407 -3.52 20.18 -9.49
CA ASP A 407 -3.45 20.50 -10.93
C ASP A 407 -2.18 21.29 -11.26
N ARG A 408 -1.88 22.31 -10.44
CA ARG A 408 -0.67 23.13 -10.60
C ARG A 408 0.61 22.32 -10.39
N MET A 409 0.56 21.38 -9.46
CA MET A 409 1.70 20.55 -9.06
C MET A 409 1.89 19.33 -9.95
N GLY A 410 0.91 18.95 -10.79
CA GLY A 410 1.03 17.86 -11.76
C GLY A 410 0.98 16.46 -11.13
N VAL A 411 0.22 16.28 -10.04
CA VAL A 411 0.17 15.02 -9.28
C VAL A 411 -1.00 14.10 -9.66
N GLU A 412 -1.73 14.38 -10.74
CA GLU A 412 -2.76 13.48 -11.24
C GLU A 412 -2.16 12.21 -11.84
N THR A 413 -2.77 11.05 -11.54
CA THR A 413 -2.32 9.73 -11.98
C THR A 413 -3.50 8.80 -12.26
N TYR A 414 -3.24 7.66 -12.92
CA TYR A 414 -4.28 6.68 -13.26
C TYR A 414 -4.48 5.63 -12.17
N TRP A 415 -5.69 5.47 -11.67
CA TRP A 415 -6.09 4.44 -10.68
C TRP A 415 -5.06 4.23 -9.56
N PRO A 416 -4.72 5.28 -8.83
CA PRO A 416 -3.78 5.19 -7.73
C PRO A 416 -4.42 4.49 -6.52
N TRP A 417 -3.55 3.80 -5.74
CA TRP A 417 -3.94 3.15 -4.49
C TRP A 417 -3.24 3.76 -3.29
N GLY A 418 -1.93 3.75 -3.27
CA GLY A 418 -1.20 4.27 -2.14
C GLY A 418 0.07 5.00 -2.54
N PRO A 419 0.28 6.21 -1.99
CA PRO A 419 1.51 6.95 -2.16
C PRO A 419 2.54 6.49 -1.14
N SER A 420 3.80 6.36 -1.58
CA SER A 420 4.99 6.31 -0.74
C SER A 420 5.83 7.54 -1.01
N VAL A 421 6.34 8.16 0.03
CA VAL A 421 7.08 9.42 -0.06
C VAL A 421 8.51 9.23 0.45
N GLY A 422 9.49 9.73 -0.29
CA GLY A 422 10.89 9.69 0.06
C GLY A 422 11.75 10.45 -0.94
N ASP A 423 12.89 10.94 -0.52
CA ASP A 423 13.85 11.67 -1.35
C ASP A 423 14.68 10.66 -2.17
N LEU A 424 14.18 10.28 -3.34
CA LEU A 424 14.71 9.21 -4.18
C LEU A 424 15.98 9.60 -4.95
N ASN A 425 16.27 10.89 -5.07
CA ASN A 425 17.45 11.41 -5.75
C ASN A 425 18.46 12.08 -4.79
N ALA A 426 18.17 12.04 -3.48
CA ALA A 426 18.97 12.60 -2.39
C ALA A 426 19.27 14.11 -2.55
N ASP A 427 18.30 14.89 -3.05
CA ASP A 427 18.44 16.33 -3.25
C ASP A 427 17.81 17.18 -2.13
N GLY A 428 17.16 16.56 -1.15
CA GLY A 428 16.51 17.20 0.00
C GLY A 428 15.04 17.51 -0.24
N TRP A 429 14.44 17.05 -1.34
CA TRP A 429 13.03 17.24 -1.66
C TRP A 429 12.36 15.89 -1.79
N ASP A 430 11.29 15.69 -1.01
CA ASP A 430 10.60 14.40 -1.05
C ASP A 430 9.85 14.20 -2.38
N ASP A 431 10.14 13.06 -3.01
CA ASP A 431 9.50 12.54 -4.21
C ASP A 431 8.32 11.63 -3.84
N ILE A 432 7.48 11.30 -4.83
CA ILE A 432 6.31 10.45 -4.62
C ILE A 432 6.37 9.23 -5.55
N PHE A 433 6.26 8.04 -5.00
CA PHE A 433 5.93 6.83 -5.74
C PHE A 433 4.48 6.45 -5.48
N ILE A 434 3.71 6.13 -6.52
CA ILE A 434 2.30 5.80 -6.43
C ILE A 434 2.05 4.42 -7.05
N ALA A 435 1.67 3.46 -6.21
CA ALA A 435 1.21 2.16 -6.66
C ALA A 435 -0.14 2.30 -7.37
N SER A 436 -0.27 1.75 -8.57
CA SER A 436 -1.42 1.98 -9.43
C SER A 436 -1.90 0.74 -10.16
N GLY A 437 -3.14 0.80 -10.64
CA GLY A 437 -3.76 -0.17 -11.53
C GLY A 437 -5.00 -0.82 -10.95
N MET A 438 -5.79 -1.41 -11.85
CA MET A 438 -7.02 -2.12 -11.53
C MET A 438 -6.92 -3.59 -11.95
N SER A 439 -7.89 -4.36 -11.46
CA SER A 439 -8.11 -5.74 -11.83
C SER A 439 -8.72 -5.87 -13.25
N TYR A 440 -8.86 -7.12 -13.74
CA TYR A 440 -9.59 -7.40 -14.97
C TYR A 440 -11.03 -6.83 -14.90
N PRO A 441 -11.59 -6.23 -15.97
CA PRO A 441 -11.04 -6.10 -17.32
C PRO A 441 -10.33 -4.77 -17.62
N TYR A 442 -9.81 -4.08 -16.62
CA TYR A 442 -9.26 -2.75 -16.77
C TYR A 442 -7.86 -2.74 -17.40
N ARG A 443 -7.44 -1.56 -17.86
CA ARG A 443 -6.17 -1.41 -18.54
C ARG A 443 -4.98 -1.46 -17.59
N TYR A 444 -3.79 -1.61 -18.16
CA TYR A 444 -2.53 -1.58 -17.45
C TYR A 444 -2.35 -0.26 -16.68
N GLY A 445 -2.23 -0.35 -15.37
CA GLY A 445 -1.93 0.79 -14.50
C GLY A 445 -0.43 0.98 -14.38
N ILE A 446 0.04 2.19 -14.68
CA ILE A 446 1.42 2.60 -14.55
C ILE A 446 1.66 2.98 -13.09
N ASN A 447 2.65 2.36 -12.44
CA ASN A 447 3.16 2.89 -11.18
C ASN A 447 3.83 4.23 -11.46
N SER A 448 3.33 5.30 -10.88
CA SER A 448 3.88 6.64 -11.12
C SER A 448 5.05 6.91 -10.18
N LEU A 449 6.09 7.53 -10.71
CA LEU A 449 7.18 8.08 -9.94
C LEU A 449 7.32 9.55 -10.29
N LEU A 450 7.08 10.41 -9.31
CA LEU A 450 7.00 11.85 -9.45
C LEU A 450 8.17 12.49 -8.72
N LEU A 451 9.17 13.01 -9.47
CA LEU A 451 10.29 13.76 -8.90
C LEU A 451 9.87 15.19 -8.55
N ASN A 452 10.23 15.64 -7.37
CA ASN A 452 9.92 16.98 -6.88
C ASN A 452 10.91 18.03 -7.43
N ASP A 453 10.45 18.95 -8.28
CA ASP A 453 11.26 20.08 -8.75
C ASP A 453 11.26 21.22 -7.71
N HIS A 454 11.90 20.99 -6.58
CA HIS A 454 12.14 21.99 -5.54
C HIS A 454 10.86 22.71 -5.07
N GLY A 455 9.80 21.94 -4.80
CA GLY A 455 8.51 22.44 -4.35
C GLY A 455 7.68 23.20 -5.40
N LYS A 456 8.13 23.25 -6.67
CA LYS A 456 7.44 24.02 -7.72
C LYS A 456 6.42 23.18 -8.49
N LYS A 457 6.75 21.92 -8.74
CA LYS A 457 5.91 20.92 -9.41
C LYS A 457 6.52 19.55 -9.26
N PHE A 458 5.74 18.53 -9.57
CA PHE A 458 6.21 17.15 -9.68
C PHE A 458 6.40 16.78 -11.16
N LEU A 459 7.42 15.96 -11.44
CA LEU A 459 7.87 15.57 -12.79
C LEU A 459 7.72 14.07 -12.94
N ASP A 460 6.95 13.62 -13.94
CA ASP A 460 6.79 12.20 -14.25
C ASP A 460 8.13 11.58 -14.65
N ALA A 461 8.58 10.55 -13.96
CA ALA A 461 9.90 9.97 -14.15
C ALA A 461 9.94 8.44 -14.15
N GLU A 462 8.82 7.74 -14.07
CA GLU A 462 8.77 6.27 -13.96
C GLU A 462 9.42 5.55 -15.15
N PHE A 463 9.31 6.09 -16.36
CA PHE A 463 10.03 5.56 -17.54
C PHE A 463 11.46 6.07 -17.64
N VAL A 464 11.73 7.27 -17.11
CA VAL A 464 13.07 7.85 -17.08
C VAL A 464 13.97 7.06 -16.14
N LEU A 465 13.44 6.70 -14.98
CA LEU A 465 14.18 6.01 -13.92
C LEU A 465 14.05 4.47 -13.96
N GLY A 466 13.41 3.92 -15.00
CA GLY A 466 13.36 2.47 -15.23
C GLY A 466 12.38 1.68 -14.35
N VAL A 467 11.48 2.36 -13.65
CA VAL A 467 10.38 1.72 -12.90
C VAL A 467 9.38 1.07 -13.84
N GLU A 468 9.08 1.73 -14.95
CA GLU A 468 8.15 1.27 -15.97
C GLU A 468 8.82 1.11 -17.35
N PRO A 469 8.33 0.20 -18.21
CA PRO A 469 7.26 -0.78 -17.94
C PRO A 469 7.78 -1.98 -17.13
N ARG A 470 6.88 -2.62 -16.37
CA ARG A 470 7.20 -3.87 -15.65
C ARG A 470 7.62 -4.96 -16.62
N LYS A 471 8.50 -5.87 -16.21
CA LYS A 471 9.00 -6.96 -17.06
C LYS A 471 7.88 -7.84 -17.63
N ASN A 472 6.89 -8.17 -16.79
CA ASN A 472 5.70 -8.92 -17.19
C ASN A 472 4.51 -8.00 -17.10
N LEU A 473 3.87 -7.68 -18.21
CA LEU A 473 2.72 -6.77 -18.26
C LEU A 473 1.42 -7.44 -17.81
N TYR A 474 1.38 -8.76 -17.72
CA TYR A 474 0.20 -9.55 -17.39
C TYR A 474 0.48 -10.53 -16.26
N THR A 475 -0.59 -10.85 -15.54
CA THR A 475 -0.63 -11.87 -14.50
C THR A 475 -1.83 -12.80 -14.73
N PRO A 476 -1.78 -14.09 -14.31
CA PRO A 476 -2.95 -14.96 -14.27
C PRO A 476 -4.04 -14.34 -13.38
N TRP A 477 -5.30 -14.40 -13.84
CA TRP A 477 -6.40 -13.81 -13.08
C TRP A 477 -7.40 -14.85 -12.61
N PHE A 478 -8.10 -15.53 -13.54
CA PHE A 478 -9.02 -16.61 -13.20
C PHE A 478 -9.01 -17.73 -14.25
N GLU A 479 -9.41 -18.95 -13.80
CA GLU A 479 -9.63 -20.10 -14.70
C GLU A 479 -11.08 -20.11 -15.17
N ILE A 480 -11.31 -20.38 -16.45
CA ILE A 480 -12.62 -20.55 -17.05
C ILE A 480 -12.67 -21.84 -17.87
N ASP A 481 -13.77 -22.59 -17.79
CA ASP A 481 -14.05 -23.72 -18.67
C ASP A 481 -15.10 -23.35 -19.72
N CYS A 482 -14.65 -22.99 -20.90
CA CYS A 482 -15.54 -22.66 -22.02
C CYS A 482 -16.36 -23.87 -22.55
N SER A 483 -16.13 -25.09 -22.06
CA SER A 483 -16.98 -26.24 -22.30
C SER A 483 -18.17 -26.32 -21.33
N ASP A 484 -18.09 -25.65 -20.18
CA ASP A 484 -19.20 -25.56 -19.23
C ASP A 484 -20.28 -24.62 -19.80
N PRO A 485 -21.53 -25.12 -20.00
CA PRO A 485 -22.60 -24.28 -20.52
C PRO A 485 -22.97 -23.08 -19.64
N GLN A 486 -22.80 -23.18 -18.32
CA GLN A 486 -23.14 -22.10 -17.37
C GLN A 486 -22.11 -20.98 -17.46
N GLU A 487 -20.82 -21.35 -17.44
CA GLU A 487 -19.72 -20.39 -17.59
C GLU A 487 -19.77 -19.69 -18.95
N ARG A 488 -19.97 -20.43 -20.02
CA ARG A 488 -20.16 -19.85 -21.37
C ARG A 488 -21.33 -18.87 -21.42
N GLN A 489 -22.51 -19.27 -20.89
CA GLN A 489 -23.69 -18.39 -20.87
C GLN A 489 -23.45 -17.12 -20.05
N ALA A 490 -22.70 -17.21 -18.95
CA ALA A 490 -22.34 -16.06 -18.15
C ALA A 490 -21.49 -15.07 -18.96
N GLN A 491 -20.48 -15.56 -19.69
CA GLN A 491 -19.65 -14.71 -20.56
C GLN A 491 -20.46 -14.07 -21.71
N GLU A 492 -21.37 -14.82 -22.33
CA GLU A 492 -22.25 -14.30 -23.38
C GLU A 492 -23.15 -13.17 -22.87
N LYS A 493 -23.73 -13.29 -21.68
CA LYS A 493 -24.54 -12.24 -21.04
C LYS A 493 -23.75 -10.96 -20.78
N LEU A 494 -22.46 -11.07 -20.58
CA LEU A 494 -21.56 -9.95 -20.32
C LEU A 494 -20.94 -9.38 -21.62
N ASN A 495 -21.33 -9.90 -22.77
CA ASN A 495 -20.69 -9.59 -24.06
C ASN A 495 -19.18 -9.87 -24.06
N SER A 496 -18.71 -10.76 -23.20
CA SER A 496 -17.31 -11.15 -23.12
C SER A 496 -16.96 -12.06 -24.29
N LYS A 497 -15.81 -11.84 -24.91
CA LYS A 497 -15.32 -12.64 -26.02
C LYS A 497 -14.43 -13.82 -25.57
N VAL A 498 -14.22 -13.99 -24.27
CA VAL A 498 -13.31 -15.00 -23.71
C VAL A 498 -13.61 -16.42 -24.18
N CYS A 499 -14.87 -16.79 -24.35
CA CYS A 499 -15.28 -18.12 -24.81
C CYS A 499 -15.69 -18.19 -26.29
N VAL A 500 -15.52 -17.14 -27.09
CA VAL A 500 -15.92 -17.13 -28.50
C VAL A 500 -15.01 -18.06 -29.33
N GLY A 501 -15.60 -19.10 -29.91
CA GLY A 501 -14.86 -20.09 -30.73
C GLY A 501 -13.99 -21.06 -29.93
N GLU A 502 -14.12 -21.09 -28.62
CA GLU A 502 -13.24 -21.83 -27.72
C GLU A 502 -13.97 -22.92 -26.93
N THR A 503 -13.22 -23.93 -26.50
CA THR A 503 -13.68 -25.06 -25.68
C THR A 503 -12.60 -25.43 -24.65
N GLY A 504 -13.00 -25.98 -23.50
CA GLY A 504 -12.11 -26.43 -22.44
C GLY A 504 -11.61 -25.31 -21.54
N LYS A 505 -10.70 -25.67 -20.64
CA LYS A 505 -10.15 -24.80 -19.62
C LYS A 505 -9.11 -23.82 -20.16
N SER A 506 -9.17 -22.60 -19.67
CA SER A 506 -8.21 -21.53 -19.98
C SER A 506 -8.01 -20.63 -18.78
N ILE A 507 -6.81 -20.03 -18.66
CA ILE A 507 -6.52 -18.98 -17.68
C ILE A 507 -6.67 -17.64 -18.38
N VAL A 508 -7.55 -16.78 -17.86
CA VAL A 508 -7.68 -15.41 -18.32
C VAL A 508 -6.55 -14.58 -17.68
N MET A 509 -5.83 -13.85 -18.52
CA MET A 509 -4.76 -12.96 -18.09
C MET A 509 -5.29 -11.55 -17.89
N ALA A 510 -4.83 -10.87 -16.85
CA ALA A 510 -5.13 -9.47 -16.58
C ALA A 510 -3.87 -8.61 -16.59
N PRO A 511 -3.95 -7.31 -16.86
CA PRO A 511 -2.83 -6.39 -16.66
C PRO A 511 -2.35 -6.41 -15.20
N ARG A 512 -1.04 -6.36 -15.01
CA ARG A 512 -0.46 -6.23 -13.66
C ARG A 512 -0.85 -4.90 -13.03
N SER A 513 -1.04 -4.94 -11.71
CA SER A 513 -1.33 -3.77 -10.91
C SER A 513 -0.68 -3.88 -9.54
N SER A 514 -0.31 -2.76 -8.94
CA SER A 514 0.21 -2.66 -7.58
C SER A 514 -0.82 -2.01 -6.67
N ARG A 515 -0.76 -2.31 -5.38
CA ARG A 515 -1.62 -1.67 -4.37
C ARG A 515 -0.80 -0.89 -3.36
N SER A 516 0.24 -1.50 -2.82
CA SER A 516 1.08 -0.92 -1.79
C SER A 516 2.54 -0.90 -2.22
N SER A 517 3.30 -0.02 -1.59
CA SER A 517 4.75 0.06 -1.75
C SER A 517 5.38 0.57 -0.46
N VAL A 518 6.68 0.37 -0.33
CA VAL A 518 7.48 0.96 0.74
C VAL A 518 8.80 1.45 0.16
N ILE A 519 9.27 2.60 0.64
CA ILE A 519 10.54 3.22 0.25
C ILE A 519 11.49 3.13 1.45
N PHE A 520 12.64 2.50 1.27
CA PHE A 520 13.71 2.43 2.27
C PHE A 520 15.03 2.00 1.62
N ASP A 521 16.15 2.24 2.28
CA ASP A 521 17.47 1.76 1.86
C ASP A 521 17.58 0.27 2.21
N LEU A 522 17.34 -0.57 1.22
CA LEU A 522 17.15 -2.02 1.36
C LEU A 522 18.48 -2.77 1.49
N ASP A 523 19.53 -2.29 0.85
CA ASP A 523 20.86 -2.93 0.82
C ASP A 523 21.95 -2.17 1.58
N ASN A 524 21.58 -1.04 2.22
CA ASN A 524 22.41 -0.17 3.04
C ASN A 524 23.56 0.50 2.27
N ASP A 525 23.33 0.89 1.01
CA ASP A 525 24.30 1.67 0.23
C ASP A 525 24.07 3.19 0.33
N GLY A 526 22.98 3.61 1.00
CA GLY A 526 22.69 5.00 1.34
C GLY A 526 21.65 5.66 0.44
N ASP A 527 21.30 5.08 -0.69
CA ASP A 527 20.17 5.55 -1.50
C ASP A 527 18.86 4.79 -1.13
N LEU A 528 17.74 5.25 -1.67
CA LEU A 528 16.44 4.68 -1.35
C LEU A 528 15.96 3.76 -2.47
N ASP A 529 15.47 2.60 -2.07
CA ASP A 529 14.88 1.57 -2.90
C ASP A 529 13.35 1.51 -2.74
N ILE A 530 12.68 0.76 -3.61
CA ILE A 530 11.24 0.61 -3.60
C ILE A 530 10.88 -0.87 -3.63
N VAL A 531 10.02 -1.31 -2.72
CA VAL A 531 9.38 -2.63 -2.76
C VAL A 531 7.89 -2.46 -2.92
N THR A 532 7.27 -3.18 -3.87
CA THR A 532 5.82 -3.16 -4.07
C THR A 532 5.17 -4.46 -3.59
N ASN A 533 3.86 -4.43 -3.36
CA ASN A 533 3.04 -5.62 -3.27
C ASN A 533 2.02 -5.58 -4.42
N ASP A 534 2.25 -6.44 -5.41
CA ASP A 534 1.54 -6.45 -6.68
C ASP A 534 0.38 -7.45 -6.65
N PHE A 535 -0.77 -7.02 -7.13
CA PHE A 535 -2.01 -7.79 -7.08
C PHE A 535 -1.97 -9.01 -8.00
N ASN A 536 -2.28 -10.21 -7.46
CA ASN A 536 -2.18 -11.51 -8.14
C ASN A 536 -0.83 -11.75 -8.82
N SER A 537 0.24 -11.27 -8.21
CA SER A 537 1.57 -11.28 -8.82
C SER A 537 2.70 -11.30 -7.80
N GLU A 538 3.89 -11.50 -8.30
CA GLU A 538 5.13 -11.28 -7.57
C GLU A 538 5.32 -9.78 -7.29
N PRO A 539 5.96 -9.37 -6.19
CA PRO A 539 6.32 -7.98 -5.93
C PRO A 539 7.38 -7.48 -6.94
N GLN A 540 7.61 -6.19 -6.97
CA GLN A 540 8.84 -5.61 -7.52
C GLN A 540 9.79 -5.29 -6.37
N VAL A 541 11.08 -5.56 -6.58
CA VAL A 541 12.18 -5.14 -5.71
C VAL A 541 13.08 -4.23 -6.53
N LEU A 542 12.76 -2.95 -6.52
CA LEU A 542 13.38 -1.94 -7.37
C LEU A 542 14.56 -1.33 -6.61
N VAL A 543 15.77 -1.77 -6.96
CA VAL A 543 17.01 -1.28 -6.36
C VAL A 543 17.57 -0.14 -7.20
N SER A 544 17.86 0.96 -6.54
CA SER A 544 18.45 2.17 -7.12
C SER A 544 19.94 1.97 -7.42
N ASP A 545 20.48 2.69 -8.39
CA ASP A 545 21.92 2.81 -8.62
C ASP A 545 22.44 4.25 -8.37
N LEU A 546 21.66 5.07 -7.65
CA LEU A 546 21.97 6.48 -7.41
C LEU A 546 23.33 6.67 -6.73
N ALA A 547 23.62 5.92 -5.66
CA ALA A 547 24.88 6.00 -4.92
C ALA A 547 26.09 5.62 -5.79
N GLN A 548 25.87 4.85 -6.87
CA GLN A 548 26.90 4.46 -7.84
C GLN A 548 27.09 5.51 -8.94
N ARG A 549 26.10 6.39 -9.18
CA ARG A 549 26.08 7.43 -10.23
C ARG A 549 26.53 8.79 -9.75
N LYS A 550 26.25 9.08 -8.47
CA LYS A 550 26.50 10.40 -7.86
C LYS A 550 27.01 10.18 -6.44
N GLN A 551 27.93 10.99 -5.99
CA GLN A 551 28.18 11.10 -4.55
C GLN A 551 26.95 11.71 -3.90
N ILE A 552 26.33 10.98 -2.98
CA ILE A 552 25.15 11.41 -2.25
C ILE A 552 25.52 11.79 -0.81
N HIS A 553 24.78 12.75 -0.27
CA HIS A 553 24.89 13.19 1.12
C HIS A 553 23.54 13.00 1.79
N TRP A 554 23.52 12.27 2.86
CA TRP A 554 22.28 11.91 3.54
C TRP A 554 22.45 11.80 5.06
N LEU A 555 21.34 11.83 5.78
CA LEU A 555 21.25 11.53 7.21
C LEU A 555 20.01 10.67 7.46
N LYS A 556 20.19 9.49 8.09
CA LYS A 556 19.09 8.70 8.62
C LYS A 556 18.97 8.93 10.11
N ILE A 557 17.75 9.14 10.62
CA ILE A 557 17.50 9.40 12.04
C ILE A 557 16.57 8.30 12.58
N VAL A 558 17.07 7.60 13.60
CA VAL A 558 16.30 6.67 14.42
C VAL A 558 15.97 7.33 15.75
N LEU A 559 14.68 7.54 16.02
CA LEU A 559 14.19 8.11 17.27
C LEU A 559 14.04 7.03 18.34
N VAL A 560 14.35 7.39 19.58
CA VAL A 560 14.19 6.52 20.76
C VAL A 560 13.54 7.31 21.88
N GLY A 561 12.23 7.18 22.02
CA GLY A 561 11.47 7.79 23.09
C GLY A 561 11.83 7.23 24.48
N THR A 562 11.73 8.06 25.49
CA THR A 562 11.88 7.69 26.90
C THR A 562 10.69 8.11 27.76
N SER A 563 10.09 9.26 27.46
CA SER A 563 8.81 9.73 27.96
C SER A 563 7.74 9.69 26.88
N SER A 564 8.14 9.89 25.63
CA SER A 564 7.34 9.60 24.43
C SER A 564 7.34 8.10 24.16
N ASN A 565 6.46 7.62 23.29
CA ASN A 565 6.48 6.25 22.80
C ASN A 565 7.84 5.92 22.18
N ARG A 566 8.24 4.66 22.28
CA ARG A 566 9.59 4.19 21.94
C ARG A 566 10.04 4.51 20.53
N ASN A 567 9.14 4.40 19.56
CA ASN A 567 9.43 4.68 18.15
C ASN A 567 9.43 6.20 17.85
N GLY A 568 9.03 7.06 18.78
CA GLY A 568 8.91 8.51 18.57
C GLY A 568 7.85 8.85 17.51
N LEU A 569 6.81 8.02 17.36
CA LEU A 569 5.67 8.33 16.49
C LEU A 569 4.99 9.61 17.00
N GLY A 570 4.77 10.58 16.10
CA GLY A 570 4.27 11.91 16.42
C GLY A 570 5.37 12.97 16.62
N ALA A 571 6.66 12.58 16.56
CA ALA A 571 7.75 13.55 16.64
C ALA A 571 7.94 14.30 15.32
N THR A 572 8.25 15.61 15.42
CA THR A 572 8.72 16.42 14.29
C THR A 572 10.23 16.55 14.35
N VAL A 573 10.91 16.20 13.27
CA VAL A 573 12.37 16.31 13.14
C VAL A 573 12.73 17.33 12.07
N ARG A 574 13.63 18.24 12.42
CA ARG A 574 14.16 19.26 11.50
C ARG A 574 15.66 19.12 11.38
N VAL A 575 16.15 18.96 10.16
CA VAL A 575 17.57 18.94 9.83
C VAL A 575 17.92 20.21 9.08
N ARG A 576 18.88 20.99 9.63
CA ARG A 576 19.40 22.18 8.96
C ARG A 576 20.75 21.90 8.36
N SER A 577 20.85 22.09 7.05
CA SER A 577 22.06 21.84 6.26
C SER A 577 22.09 22.77 5.06
N GLY A 578 23.27 23.33 4.72
CA GLY A 578 23.43 24.18 3.53
C GLY A 578 22.54 25.43 3.48
N GLY A 579 22.03 25.90 4.63
CA GLY A 579 21.10 27.02 4.73
C GLY A 579 19.63 26.66 4.54
N GLN A 580 19.32 25.40 4.21
CA GLN A 580 17.97 24.85 4.12
C GLN A 580 17.56 24.17 5.43
N THR A 581 16.26 24.02 5.65
CA THR A 581 15.70 23.23 6.74
C THR A 581 14.75 22.21 6.14
N TYR A 582 15.02 20.94 6.39
CA TYR A 582 14.22 19.82 5.97
C TYR A 582 13.40 19.34 7.16
N THR A 583 12.10 19.21 7.00
CA THR A 583 11.19 18.84 8.10
C THR A 583 10.49 17.52 7.79
N LYS A 584 10.49 16.59 8.75
CA LYS A 584 9.73 15.34 8.66
C LYS A 584 8.94 15.10 9.94
N TYR A 585 7.74 14.63 9.77
CA TYR A 585 6.87 14.14 10.84
C TYR A 585 6.92 12.61 10.87
N ASN A 586 7.16 12.04 12.02
CA ASN A 586 7.26 10.60 12.17
C ASN A 586 5.87 9.98 12.36
N ASP A 587 5.18 9.68 11.28
CA ASP A 587 3.88 8.99 11.27
C ASP A 587 4.01 7.47 11.04
N GLY A 588 5.20 6.98 10.68
CA GLY A 588 5.43 5.59 10.31
C GLY A 588 4.68 5.12 9.05
N LYS A 589 3.87 5.99 8.44
CA LYS A 589 3.03 5.65 7.30
C LYS A 589 3.87 5.33 6.06
N SER A 590 3.69 4.12 5.54
CA SER A 590 4.39 3.62 4.36
C SER A 590 3.42 2.96 3.38
N GLY A 591 3.15 3.61 2.24
CA GLY A 591 2.28 3.07 1.20
C GLY A 591 0.81 2.87 1.63
N TYR A 592 0.10 1.99 0.92
CA TYR A 592 -1.31 1.69 1.14
C TYR A 592 -1.50 0.67 2.26
N LEU A 593 -2.35 0.99 3.24
CA LEU A 593 -2.76 0.13 4.36
C LEU A 593 -1.59 -0.40 5.21
N ALA A 594 -0.48 0.34 5.22
CA ALA A 594 0.74 -0.10 5.89
C ALA A 594 1.33 0.97 6.79
N GLN A 595 1.89 0.53 7.93
CA GLN A 595 2.75 1.32 8.79
C GLN A 595 4.03 0.55 9.09
N SER A 596 5.17 1.22 8.91
CA SER A 596 6.51 0.67 9.07
C SER A 596 7.28 1.39 10.17
N VAL A 597 8.29 0.73 10.70
CA VAL A 597 9.25 1.35 11.61
C VAL A 597 10.60 1.48 10.90
N LEU A 598 10.80 2.65 10.29
CA LEU A 598 11.95 2.98 9.47
C LEU A 598 12.64 4.25 9.99
N PRO A 599 13.94 4.45 9.72
CA PRO A 599 14.58 5.74 9.97
C PRO A 599 13.95 6.85 9.14
N LEU A 600 13.90 8.05 9.67
CA LEU A 600 13.63 9.23 8.88
C LEU A 600 14.84 9.54 8.00
N TYR A 601 14.67 9.46 6.69
CA TYR A 601 15.72 9.73 5.70
C TYR A 601 15.69 11.18 5.25
N PHE A 602 16.85 11.84 5.28
CA PHE A 602 17.05 13.20 4.79
C PHE A 602 18.17 13.19 3.75
N GLY A 603 17.85 13.42 2.48
CA GLY A 603 18.83 13.83 1.49
C GLY A 603 19.29 15.25 1.81
N LEU A 604 20.54 15.54 1.55
CA LEU A 604 21.19 16.83 1.89
C LEU A 604 21.60 17.62 0.65
N GLY A 605 21.29 17.12 -0.55
CA GLY A 605 21.74 17.71 -1.81
C GLY A 605 23.26 17.74 -1.89
N ASP A 606 23.82 18.92 -2.18
CA ASP A 606 25.27 19.13 -2.25
C ASP A 606 25.89 19.62 -0.93
N ALA A 607 25.13 19.66 0.16
CA ALA A 607 25.60 20.17 1.44
C ALA A 607 26.43 19.13 2.19
N LEU A 608 27.67 19.48 2.48
CA LEU A 608 28.66 18.64 3.19
C LEU A 608 28.62 18.77 4.71
N LYS A 609 27.75 19.62 5.24
CA LYS A 609 27.71 19.89 6.67
C LYS A 609 26.30 20.04 7.17
N ILE A 610 26.00 19.31 8.22
CA ILE A 610 24.76 19.46 8.97
C ILE A 610 25.04 20.46 10.10
N ASP A 611 24.29 21.56 10.13
CA ASP A 611 24.45 22.60 11.14
C ASP A 611 23.80 22.22 12.48
N ARG A 612 22.62 21.61 12.42
CA ARG A 612 21.90 21.11 13.60
C ARG A 612 20.76 20.17 13.23
N VAL A 613 20.37 19.36 14.20
CA VAL A 613 19.15 18.56 14.20
C VAL A 613 18.27 18.98 15.39
N GLU A 614 17.02 19.24 15.13
CA GLU A 614 16.01 19.56 16.14
C GLU A 614 14.95 18.48 16.16
N VAL A 615 14.54 18.05 17.36
CA VAL A 615 13.45 17.10 17.56
C VAL A 615 12.43 17.70 18.50
N ASP A 616 11.21 17.87 18.04
CA ASP A 616 10.04 18.15 18.87
C ASP A 616 9.38 16.80 19.19
N TRP A 617 9.52 16.35 20.43
CA TRP A 617 9.00 15.08 20.89
C TRP A 617 7.50 15.13 21.25
N PRO A 618 6.72 14.04 21.10
CA PRO A 618 5.33 13.97 21.59
C PRO A 618 5.15 14.37 23.06
N SER A 619 6.14 14.07 23.91
CA SER A 619 6.17 14.52 25.30
C SER A 619 6.27 16.05 25.46
N ARG A 620 6.31 16.81 24.35
CA ARG A 620 6.53 18.26 24.27
C ARG A 620 7.93 18.72 24.64
N ARG A 621 8.87 17.80 24.82
CA ARG A 621 10.28 18.14 24.95
C ARG A 621 10.86 18.55 23.62
N LYS A 622 11.78 19.52 23.66
CA LYS A 622 12.55 19.94 22.49
C LYS A 622 14.01 19.59 22.71
N GLN A 623 14.60 18.95 21.70
CA GLN A 623 16.00 18.55 21.74
C GLN A 623 16.72 19.13 20.52
N VAL A 624 17.91 19.70 20.77
CA VAL A 624 18.74 20.28 19.71
C VAL A 624 20.13 19.68 19.78
N LEU A 625 20.59 19.12 18.69
CA LEU A 625 21.95 18.62 18.51
C LEU A 625 22.68 19.54 17.54
N THR A 626 23.92 19.94 17.90
CA THR A 626 24.81 20.79 17.07
C THR A 626 26.20 20.18 16.91
N THR A 627 26.46 19.03 17.53
CA THR A 627 27.72 18.29 17.49
C THR A 627 27.45 16.80 17.41
N GLY A 628 28.42 16.03 16.87
CA GLY A 628 28.27 14.58 16.72
C GLY A 628 27.30 14.21 15.59
N ILE A 629 27.10 15.10 14.62
CA ILE A 629 26.28 14.89 13.46
C ILE A 629 27.18 14.97 12.23
N GLU A 630 27.28 13.84 11.54
CA GLU A 630 28.04 13.72 10.31
C GLU A 630 27.09 13.36 9.16
N GLU A 631 27.47 13.63 7.94
CA GLU A 631 26.78 13.12 6.75
C GLU A 631 27.01 11.62 6.59
N ASN A 632 26.14 10.97 5.85
CA ASN A 632 26.22 9.55 5.49
C ASN A 632 26.29 8.61 6.72
N GLN A 633 25.46 8.90 7.73
CA GLN A 633 25.32 8.07 8.92
C GLN A 633 23.85 7.83 9.30
N THR A 634 23.65 6.76 10.05
CA THR A 634 22.41 6.55 10.82
C THR A 634 22.60 7.07 12.23
N LEU A 635 21.96 8.19 12.56
CA LEU A 635 22.03 8.86 13.86
C LEU A 635 20.89 8.38 14.76
N ARG A 636 21.23 7.72 15.86
CA ARG A 636 20.26 7.34 16.90
C ARG A 636 20.10 8.50 17.89
N ILE A 637 18.90 9.06 18.00
CA ILE A 637 18.60 10.16 18.91
C ILE A 637 17.68 9.64 20.00
N THR A 638 18.19 9.63 21.23
CA THR A 638 17.40 9.29 22.42
C THR A 638 16.82 10.55 23.05
N GLU A 639 15.54 10.51 23.36
CA GLU A 639 14.84 11.59 24.06
C GLU A 639 15.51 11.87 25.42
N PRO A 640 15.79 13.13 25.79
CA PRO A 640 16.38 13.44 27.09
C PRO A 640 15.39 13.10 28.24
N GLN A 641 15.93 12.61 29.36
CA GLN A 641 15.12 12.27 30.56
C GLN A 641 14.52 13.50 31.24
#